data_e28dc9aad64a37269efc95a4e7ec80a6
#
_entry.id   e28dc9aad64a37269efc95a4e7ec80a6
#
_cell.length_a   1.000
_cell.length_b   1.000
_cell.length_c   1.000
_cell.angle_alpha   90.00
_cell.angle_beta   90.00
_cell.angle_gamma   90.00
#
_symmetry.space_group_name_H-M   'P 1'
#
loop_
_entity.id
_entity.type
_entity.pdbx_description
1 polymer ?
#
loop_
_entity_poly.entity_id
_entity_poly.type
_entity_poly.pdbx_seq_one_letter_code
_entity_poly.pdbx_strand_id
1 'polypeptide(L)'
;MASSQSSKDIYKLPESSAQTVETAKAGGVIAGAASGLYRITSTKTAIPLWNEGKVLKIIRTRQTEQNLAEQNADSDLLKNNAEKNGPRWYFLTSRGILTSSDLQNFEYRNNGLPFLKMKEVNLDQVSFVDRPAQLKDLEVHPENPKILVTATKDRVYITYDGGLNWKSLGSMSSATSGIKAVAVCTVGGVLTVFESHPIFGFSYIQPQSAKPVWKDCNGGFDNMKGQSYPDEIADICPVVVKNLDGTSSTEIYASQTFLPRIYRFNWQTKRAELLYSGKEPADTIDGLFWDGNELLYTRPGEVASYSPQNQGLGSIPQSYYTWKKTFSAIAPNDTLYSAWIPDEKNLSEGISLSELWLLKPELCTNQYAQKALNRRSIYCPANHVTSQAGIDKYKKIILDNKLDSLVIDMKDDYGLLRYDAKDPVVIEKGYISRYHIDLEHFVSEMKKDGIYLIARIVVFKDKNLSQYAGGKYAVWDKTLNKAWVGTRGFEDITDEDGNVIDQKTAYYDENWVDPYSPEVWDYNVRIARELIAGGFDEIQFDYIRFPTDGRNMANAVFRWKEKGMDKESALLSYLAYARKNIDAPIGIDIYGANGWYRSGTRTGQDVEQLSEYVDIICPMFYPSHFEQNFLDYAPYSERPYRIYYYGTYRNTVIGRNRIIIRPWVQAFYLNVRYDRQWYGQEYVQKQIFGVRDSVDRGYMYWNNIGRYDDILPDVGNSAYNGTATEASKEYRKPALGNKNLLYPENIETFENMEKLQNKAVSEFTLDSGKNELAGKEGKKSGGFPSIGDIKKLWQAYEIDKREI
;
A
#
# COMPACT_ATOMS: atom_id res chain seq x y z
N MET A 1 11.52 -8.55 -38.85
CA MET A 1 12.86 -8.67 -38.28
C MET A 1 13.24 -7.33 -37.67
N ALA A 2 12.97 -7.13 -36.41
CA ALA A 2 13.42 -5.94 -35.68
C ALA A 2 14.51 -6.40 -34.72
N SER A 3 15.70 -5.87 -34.94
CA SER A 3 16.90 -6.17 -34.19
C SER A 3 16.78 -5.70 -32.75
N SER A 4 17.04 -6.61 -31.81
CA SER A 4 17.28 -6.30 -30.41
C SER A 4 18.51 -5.38 -30.28
N GLN A 5 18.31 -4.09 -30.15
CA GLN A 5 19.34 -3.20 -29.67
C GLN A 5 19.42 -3.35 -28.14
N SER A 6 20.49 -4.01 -27.68
CA SER A 6 20.94 -3.90 -26.30
C SER A 6 21.47 -2.48 -26.10
N SER A 7 20.65 -1.60 -25.55
CA SER A 7 21.09 -0.25 -25.21
C SER A 7 22.05 -0.32 -24.02
N LYS A 8 23.34 -0.15 -24.26
CA LYS A 8 24.28 0.36 -23.28
C LYS A 8 23.99 1.87 -23.14
N ASP A 9 22.94 2.23 -22.43
CA ASP A 9 22.71 3.63 -22.09
C ASP A 9 23.66 4.02 -20.95
N ILE A 10 24.85 4.48 -21.36
CA ILE A 10 25.79 5.19 -20.48
C ILE A 10 25.38 6.66 -20.55
N TYR A 11 24.64 7.14 -19.59
CA TYR A 11 24.35 8.57 -19.46
C TYR A 11 25.62 9.30 -19.00
N LYS A 12 26.21 10.12 -19.88
CA LYS A 12 27.13 11.19 -19.48
C LYS A 12 26.33 12.43 -19.15
N LEU A 13 26.45 12.92 -17.92
CA LEU A 13 25.99 14.26 -17.57
C LEU A 13 26.65 15.31 -18.48
N PRO A 14 25.94 16.40 -18.85
CA PRO A 14 26.57 17.51 -19.56
C PRO A 14 27.77 18.01 -18.76
N GLU A 15 28.87 18.35 -19.44
CA GLU A 15 30.12 18.83 -18.85
C GLU A 15 29.82 20.01 -17.92
N SER A 16 29.86 19.73 -16.62
CA SER A 16 29.69 20.71 -15.58
C SER A 16 31.03 21.43 -15.36
N SER A 17 30.94 22.75 -15.17
CA SER A 17 32.08 23.62 -14.88
C SER A 17 33.01 23.05 -13.78
N ALA A 18 34.31 23.40 -13.82
CA ALA A 18 35.35 22.94 -12.88
C ALA A 18 34.93 23.06 -11.38
N GLN A 19 34.03 23.96 -11.05
CA GLN A 19 33.47 24.15 -9.72
C GLN A 19 32.62 22.96 -9.22
N THR A 20 32.01 22.19 -10.14
CA THR A 20 31.22 20.98 -9.81
C THR A 20 32.12 19.77 -9.54
N VAL A 21 33.34 19.74 -10.07
CA VAL A 21 34.29 18.63 -9.85
C VAL A 21 34.96 18.74 -8.47
N GLU A 22 35.20 19.94 -7.96
CA GLU A 22 35.75 20.12 -6.61
C GLU A 22 34.74 19.81 -5.50
N THR A 23 33.45 20.14 -5.72
CA THR A 23 32.38 19.77 -4.79
C THR A 23 32.06 18.27 -4.80
N ALA A 24 32.45 17.55 -5.86
CA ALA A 24 32.32 16.10 -5.94
C ALA A 24 33.28 15.33 -5.00
N LYS A 25 34.36 15.96 -4.54
CA LYS A 25 35.32 15.37 -3.58
C LYS A 25 34.99 15.63 -2.12
N ALA A 26 34.12 16.59 -1.82
CA ALA A 26 33.69 16.84 -0.45
C ALA A 26 32.54 15.90 -0.07
N GLY A 27 32.70 15.15 1.02
CA GLY A 27 31.69 14.24 1.55
C GLY A 27 30.36 14.95 1.75
N GLY A 28 29.26 14.34 1.30
CA GLY A 28 27.91 14.85 1.43
C GLY A 28 26.92 13.70 1.63
N VAL A 29 25.75 14.02 2.16
CA VAL A 29 24.65 13.05 2.29
C VAL A 29 24.11 12.72 0.91
N ILE A 30 23.92 11.44 0.62
CA ILE A 30 23.23 10.97 -0.59
C ILE A 30 21.78 10.69 -0.21
N ALA A 31 20.85 11.33 -0.88
CA ALA A 31 19.42 11.26 -0.56
C ALA A 31 18.59 10.76 -1.73
N GLY A 32 17.70 9.83 -1.46
CA GLY A 32 16.75 9.25 -2.40
C GLY A 32 15.35 9.80 -2.19
N ALA A 33 14.78 10.40 -3.23
CA ALA A 33 13.48 11.05 -3.19
C ALA A 33 12.54 10.52 -4.30
N ALA A 34 11.31 11.01 -4.32
CA ALA A 34 10.35 10.68 -5.37
C ALA A 34 10.77 11.18 -6.75
N SER A 35 11.49 12.29 -6.81
CA SER A 35 11.99 12.87 -8.05
C SER A 35 13.37 12.37 -8.48
N GLY A 36 14.10 11.64 -7.62
CA GLY A 36 15.42 11.11 -7.99
C GLY A 36 16.41 10.95 -6.84
N LEU A 37 17.69 10.89 -7.22
CA LEU A 37 18.83 10.79 -6.33
C LEU A 37 19.57 12.13 -6.27
N TYR A 38 19.91 12.56 -5.06
CA TYR A 38 20.56 13.84 -4.81
C TYR A 38 21.80 13.69 -3.93
N ARG A 39 22.77 14.57 -4.13
CA ARG A 39 23.82 14.84 -3.17
C ARG A 39 23.50 16.13 -2.43
N ILE A 40 23.47 16.08 -1.11
CA ILE A 40 23.26 17.23 -0.26
C ILE A 40 24.61 17.69 0.27
N THR A 41 25.01 18.90 -0.09
CA THR A 41 26.28 19.50 0.32
C THR A 41 26.22 20.05 1.74
N SER A 42 27.37 20.37 2.32
CA SER A 42 27.49 21.06 3.61
C SER A 42 26.79 22.44 3.63
N THR A 43 26.65 23.07 2.48
CA THR A 43 25.89 24.32 2.31
C THR A 43 24.38 24.10 2.16
N LYS A 44 23.90 22.86 2.33
CA LYS A 44 22.50 22.46 2.20
C LYS A 44 21.92 22.66 0.80
N THR A 45 22.74 22.55 -0.22
CA THR A 45 22.30 22.53 -1.60
C THR A 45 22.10 21.10 -2.07
N ALA A 46 20.96 20.80 -2.67
CA ALA A 46 20.68 19.51 -3.28
C ALA A 46 21.12 19.51 -4.74
N ILE A 47 22.10 18.67 -5.08
CA ILE A 47 22.59 18.49 -6.44
C ILE A 47 22.01 17.19 -7.01
N PRO A 48 21.25 17.24 -8.12
CA PRO A 48 20.71 16.02 -8.71
C PRO A 48 21.82 15.15 -9.27
N LEU A 49 21.76 13.85 -8.97
CA LEU A 49 22.68 12.83 -9.50
C LEU A 49 22.00 11.94 -10.55
N TRP A 50 20.71 11.63 -10.33
CA TRP A 50 19.88 10.84 -11.22
C TRP A 50 18.42 11.23 -10.99
N ASN A 51 17.61 11.34 -12.05
CA ASN A 51 16.23 11.92 -11.98
C ASN A 51 15.19 11.16 -12.82
N GLU A 52 15.41 9.88 -13.09
CA GLU A 52 14.48 9.09 -13.92
C GLU A 52 13.38 8.36 -13.13
N GLY A 53 13.33 8.48 -11.81
CA GLY A 53 12.31 7.86 -10.99
C GLY A 53 12.59 7.95 -9.50
N LYS A 54 11.76 7.30 -8.71
CA LYS A 54 11.87 7.27 -7.24
C LYS A 54 13.08 6.45 -6.81
N VAL A 55 13.74 6.85 -5.72
CA VAL A 55 14.83 6.11 -5.07
C VAL A 55 14.41 5.74 -3.66
N LEU A 56 14.03 4.48 -3.45
CA LEU A 56 13.39 3.98 -2.23
C LEU A 56 14.42 3.57 -1.16
N LYS A 57 15.56 3.00 -1.58
CA LYS A 57 16.62 2.56 -0.67
C LYS A 57 18.00 2.81 -1.29
N ILE A 58 18.97 3.13 -0.46
CA ILE A 58 20.35 3.38 -0.84
C ILE A 58 21.23 2.46 -0.01
N ILE A 59 22.07 1.67 -0.65
CA ILE A 59 23.03 0.81 0.01
C ILE A 59 24.42 1.11 -0.56
N ARG A 60 25.40 1.27 0.31
CA ARG A 60 26.81 1.28 -0.05
C ARG A 60 27.49 0.04 0.52
N THR A 61 28.03 -0.80 -0.35
CA THR A 61 28.76 -1.97 0.12
C THR A 61 30.09 -1.56 0.74
N ARG A 62 30.50 -2.29 1.79
CA ARG A 62 31.80 -2.08 2.43
C ARG A 62 32.92 -2.62 1.56
N GLN A 63 34.13 -2.06 1.73
CA GLN A 63 35.34 -2.61 1.15
C GLN A 63 35.74 -3.87 1.91
N THR A 64 36.01 -4.94 1.19
CA THR A 64 36.47 -6.19 1.81
C THR A 64 37.97 -6.13 2.09
N GLU A 65 38.44 -6.86 3.09
CA GLU A 65 39.88 -6.96 3.38
C GLU A 65 40.69 -7.44 2.18
N GLN A 66 40.11 -8.34 1.37
CA GLN A 66 40.73 -8.82 0.13
C GLN A 66 40.90 -7.69 -0.90
N ASN A 67 39.89 -6.83 -1.09
CA ASN A 67 39.97 -5.68 -1.96
C ASN A 67 40.99 -4.64 -1.49
N LEU A 68 41.14 -4.44 -0.19
CA LEU A 68 42.14 -3.58 0.38
C LEU A 68 43.55 -4.13 0.10
N ALA A 69 43.75 -5.43 0.22
CA ALA A 69 45.01 -6.09 -0.08
C ALA A 69 45.35 -5.99 -1.60
N GLU A 70 44.34 -6.19 -2.47
CA GLU A 70 44.50 -6.07 -3.92
C GLU A 70 44.81 -4.63 -4.39
N GLN A 71 44.17 -3.60 -3.75
CA GLN A 71 44.47 -2.19 -4.05
C GLN A 71 45.88 -1.77 -3.65
N ASN A 72 46.42 -2.35 -2.59
CA ASN A 72 47.75 -2.08 -2.09
C ASN A 72 48.85 -2.96 -2.75
N ALA A 73 48.49 -3.84 -3.65
CA ALA A 73 49.41 -4.70 -4.36
C ALA A 73 50.19 -3.93 -5.43
N ASP A 74 51.40 -4.33 -5.71
CA ASP A 74 52.26 -3.71 -6.73
C ASP A 74 51.87 -4.10 -8.18
N SER A 75 50.91 -5.00 -8.37
CA SER A 75 50.45 -5.49 -9.65
C SER A 75 49.28 -4.72 -10.20
N ASP A 76 49.36 -4.18 -11.40
CA ASP A 76 48.27 -3.48 -12.10
C ASP A 76 47.07 -4.40 -12.36
N LEU A 77 47.31 -5.71 -12.49
CA LEU A 77 46.21 -6.69 -12.62
C LEU A 77 45.38 -6.81 -11.36
N LEU A 78 46.01 -6.78 -10.18
CA LEU A 78 45.33 -6.82 -8.88
C LEU A 78 44.64 -5.50 -8.60
N LYS A 79 45.24 -4.36 -8.94
CA LYS A 79 44.58 -3.04 -8.83
C LYS A 79 43.32 -2.97 -9.71
N ASN A 80 43.39 -3.45 -10.94
CA ASN A 80 42.24 -3.54 -11.84
C ASN A 80 41.14 -4.48 -11.30
N ASN A 81 41.52 -5.56 -10.61
CA ASN A 81 40.54 -6.42 -9.93
C ASN A 81 39.91 -5.73 -8.72
N ALA A 82 40.69 -5.00 -7.94
CA ALA A 82 40.20 -4.22 -6.81
C ALA A 82 39.24 -3.11 -7.25
N GLU A 83 39.52 -2.42 -8.37
CA GLU A 83 38.61 -1.45 -8.97
C GLU A 83 37.28 -2.08 -9.41
N LYS A 84 37.31 -3.30 -10.01
CA LYS A 84 36.10 -4.04 -10.40
C LYS A 84 35.31 -4.58 -9.23
N ASN A 85 35.95 -4.90 -8.12
CA ASN A 85 35.36 -5.50 -6.93
C ASN A 85 35.25 -4.51 -5.75
N GLY A 86 35.57 -3.22 -5.97
CA GLY A 86 35.51 -2.16 -4.96
C GLY A 86 34.12 -1.88 -4.44
N PRO A 87 34.01 -1.02 -3.41
CA PRO A 87 32.74 -0.59 -2.85
C PRO A 87 31.83 -0.04 -3.96
N ARG A 88 30.57 -0.43 -3.91
CA ARG A 88 29.58 -0.06 -4.93
C ARG A 88 28.32 0.46 -4.27
N TRP A 89 27.71 1.41 -4.92
CA TRP A 89 26.39 1.91 -4.58
C TRP A 89 25.32 1.08 -5.25
N TYR A 90 24.28 0.72 -4.50
CA TYR A 90 23.07 0.11 -5.02
C TYR A 90 21.87 0.95 -4.59
N PHE A 91 20.96 1.14 -5.53
CA PHE A 91 19.76 1.93 -5.32
C PHE A 91 18.55 1.08 -5.72
N LEU A 92 17.63 0.92 -4.78
CA LEU A 92 16.30 0.41 -5.09
C LEU A 92 15.48 1.55 -5.67
N THR A 93 15.09 1.42 -6.91
CA THR A 93 14.36 2.48 -7.62
C THR A 93 13.02 1.99 -8.17
N SER A 94 12.17 2.90 -8.59
CA SER A 94 10.94 2.56 -9.32
C SER A 94 11.21 1.97 -10.71
N ARG A 95 12.45 1.96 -11.16
CA ARG A 95 12.92 1.35 -12.43
C ARG A 95 13.74 0.07 -12.23
N GLY A 96 13.72 -0.48 -11.02
CA GLY A 96 14.51 -1.63 -10.64
C GLY A 96 15.77 -1.26 -9.86
N ILE A 97 16.80 -2.07 -9.98
CA ILE A 97 18.07 -1.88 -9.28
C ILE A 97 19.04 -1.10 -10.13
N LEU A 98 19.45 0.05 -9.61
CA LEU A 98 20.46 0.92 -10.19
C LEU A 98 21.75 0.79 -9.38
N THR A 99 22.90 0.85 -10.02
CA THR A 99 24.19 0.80 -9.32
C THR A 99 25.19 1.80 -9.91
N SER A 100 26.14 2.23 -9.07
CA SER A 100 27.24 3.08 -9.47
C SER A 100 28.46 2.82 -8.58
N SER A 101 29.68 3.00 -9.12
CA SER A 101 30.91 2.99 -8.34
C SER A 101 31.37 4.40 -7.92
N ASP A 102 30.94 5.44 -8.63
CA ASP A 102 31.46 6.80 -8.55
C ASP A 102 30.40 7.90 -8.38
N LEU A 103 29.10 7.54 -8.37
CA LEU A 103 27.96 8.46 -8.35
C LEU A 103 27.92 9.42 -9.57
N GLN A 104 28.58 9.05 -10.67
CA GLN A 104 28.58 9.78 -11.94
C GLN A 104 28.05 8.89 -13.06
N ASN A 105 28.46 7.62 -13.05
CA ASN A 105 28.05 6.62 -14.04
C ASN A 105 27.11 5.63 -13.37
N PHE A 106 25.92 5.47 -13.96
CA PHE A 106 24.88 4.61 -13.44
C PHE A 106 24.54 3.51 -14.43
N GLU A 107 24.31 2.30 -13.92
CA GLU A 107 23.91 1.14 -14.72
C GLU A 107 22.78 0.36 -14.03
N TYR A 108 21.85 -0.18 -14.83
CA TYR A 108 20.78 -1.04 -14.30
C TYR A 108 21.26 -2.48 -14.12
N ARG A 109 20.82 -3.10 -13.05
CA ARG A 109 21.11 -4.50 -12.68
C ARG A 109 19.81 -5.30 -12.57
N ASN A 110 19.04 -5.35 -13.65
CA ASN A 110 17.69 -5.95 -13.67
C ASN A 110 17.63 -7.34 -14.36
N ASN A 111 18.76 -7.89 -14.83
CA ASN A 111 18.76 -9.17 -15.54
C ASN A 111 18.28 -10.33 -14.64
N GLY A 112 17.19 -10.99 -15.01
CA GLY A 112 16.53 -12.04 -14.23
C GLY A 112 15.44 -11.53 -13.27
N LEU A 113 15.26 -10.21 -13.13
CA LEU A 113 14.11 -9.64 -12.45
C LEU A 113 12.89 -9.55 -13.39
N PRO A 114 11.67 -9.64 -12.87
CA PRO A 114 10.47 -9.59 -13.70
C PRO A 114 10.17 -8.18 -14.20
N PHE A 115 9.53 -8.12 -15.36
CA PHE A 115 8.96 -6.91 -15.93
C PHE A 115 7.44 -7.07 -16.07
N LEU A 116 6.73 -6.00 -15.80
CA LEU A 116 5.30 -5.88 -16.06
C LEU A 116 5.09 -5.22 -17.42
N LYS A 117 4.28 -5.84 -18.25
CA LYS A 117 3.87 -5.23 -19.51
C LYS A 117 2.73 -4.24 -19.25
N MET A 118 2.95 -2.97 -19.58
CA MET A 118 1.95 -1.92 -19.49
C MET A 118 1.43 -1.60 -20.90
N LYS A 119 0.14 -1.35 -21.01
CA LYS A 119 -0.47 -0.77 -22.23
C LYS A 119 -0.42 0.75 -22.14
N GLU A 120 0.07 1.37 -23.20
CA GLU A 120 -0.01 2.82 -23.37
C GLU A 120 -0.93 3.14 -24.54
N VAL A 121 -1.89 4.03 -24.32
CA VAL A 121 -2.82 4.48 -25.34
C VAL A 121 -2.49 5.93 -25.69
N ASN A 122 -2.11 6.15 -26.96
CA ASN A 122 -1.82 7.46 -27.51
C ASN A 122 -2.68 7.68 -28.74
N LEU A 123 -3.69 8.54 -28.64
CA LEU A 123 -4.69 8.74 -29.70
C LEU A 123 -5.33 7.37 -30.04
N ASP A 124 -5.21 6.92 -31.29
CA ASP A 124 -5.78 5.66 -31.75
C ASP A 124 -4.77 4.48 -31.76
N GLN A 125 -3.59 4.69 -31.16
CA GLN A 125 -2.54 3.67 -31.13
C GLN A 125 -2.37 3.09 -29.74
N VAL A 126 -2.30 1.77 -29.67
CA VAL A 126 -1.93 1.01 -28.48
C VAL A 126 -0.50 0.54 -28.64
N SER A 127 0.34 0.92 -27.71
CA SER A 127 1.71 0.44 -27.58
C SER A 127 1.92 -0.29 -26.26
N PHE A 128 3.04 -0.96 -26.12
CA PHE A 128 3.37 -1.68 -24.90
C PHE A 128 4.75 -1.28 -24.42
N VAL A 129 4.85 -1.06 -23.12
CA VAL A 129 6.10 -0.73 -22.45
C VAL A 129 6.36 -1.77 -21.36
N ASP A 130 7.55 -2.31 -21.32
CA ASP A 130 8.02 -3.14 -20.22
C ASP A 130 8.45 -2.23 -19.06
N ARG A 131 7.79 -2.36 -17.93
CA ARG A 131 8.13 -1.70 -16.68
C ARG A 131 8.65 -2.73 -15.70
N PRO A 132 9.78 -2.50 -15.01
CA PRO A 132 10.22 -3.39 -13.94
C PRO A 132 9.09 -3.59 -12.94
N ALA A 133 8.89 -4.81 -12.46
CA ALA A 133 7.97 -5.08 -11.36
C ALA A 133 8.40 -4.26 -10.15
N GLN A 134 7.42 -3.77 -9.38
CA GLN A 134 7.75 -3.02 -8.17
C GLN A 134 8.52 -3.91 -7.19
N LEU A 135 9.76 -3.56 -6.94
CA LEU A 135 10.58 -4.19 -5.93
C LEU A 135 10.24 -3.57 -4.57
N LYS A 136 10.14 -4.41 -3.54
CA LYS A 136 9.70 -4.00 -2.21
C LYS A 136 10.84 -3.65 -1.28
N ASP A 137 11.96 -4.36 -1.43
CA ASP A 137 13.12 -4.20 -0.59
C ASP A 137 14.39 -4.67 -1.32
N LEU A 138 15.55 -4.24 -0.83
CA LEU A 138 16.87 -4.62 -1.32
C LEU A 138 17.84 -4.70 -0.14
N GLU A 139 18.51 -5.84 0.01
CA GLU A 139 19.50 -6.04 1.06
C GLU A 139 20.78 -6.68 0.54
N VAL A 140 21.89 -6.35 1.19
CA VAL A 140 23.21 -6.91 0.90
C VAL A 140 23.66 -7.81 2.05
N HIS A 141 24.31 -8.93 1.74
CA HIS A 141 24.92 -9.77 2.76
C HIS A 141 26.02 -9.00 3.52
N PRO A 142 25.97 -8.93 4.85
CA PRO A 142 26.85 -8.07 5.64
C PRO A 142 28.37 -8.29 5.39
N GLU A 143 28.77 -9.53 5.07
CA GLU A 143 30.17 -9.92 4.88
C GLU A 143 30.53 -10.22 3.42
N ASN A 144 29.56 -10.33 2.51
CA ASN A 144 29.81 -10.61 1.09
C ASN A 144 29.01 -9.66 0.17
N PRO A 145 29.63 -8.57 -0.29
CA PRO A 145 28.97 -7.55 -1.09
C PRO A 145 28.49 -8.02 -2.48
N LYS A 146 28.83 -9.23 -2.91
CA LYS A 146 28.36 -9.83 -4.17
C LYS A 146 27.00 -10.54 -4.00
N ILE A 147 26.60 -10.84 -2.75
CA ILE A 147 25.34 -11.49 -2.46
C ILE A 147 24.32 -10.42 -2.05
N LEU A 148 23.29 -10.26 -2.86
CA LEU A 148 22.17 -9.37 -2.57
C LEU A 148 20.86 -10.14 -2.72
N VAL A 149 19.84 -9.67 -2.02
CA VAL A 149 18.46 -10.14 -2.17
C VAL A 149 17.53 -8.95 -2.41
N THR A 150 16.49 -9.20 -3.18
CA THR A 150 15.39 -8.27 -3.41
C THR A 150 14.09 -9.05 -3.51
N ALA A 151 12.96 -8.39 -3.44
CA ALA A 151 11.68 -9.04 -3.62
C ALA A 151 10.71 -8.19 -4.43
N THR A 152 9.88 -8.86 -5.21
CA THR A 152 8.58 -8.35 -5.64
C THR A 152 7.53 -8.63 -4.56
N LYS A 153 6.30 -8.25 -4.78
CA LYS A 153 5.18 -8.54 -3.85
C LYS A 153 4.98 -10.04 -3.54
N ASP A 154 5.44 -10.94 -4.42
CA ASP A 154 5.12 -12.38 -4.39
C ASP A 154 6.34 -13.31 -4.52
N ARG A 155 7.54 -12.77 -4.70
CA ARG A 155 8.77 -13.57 -4.90
C ARG A 155 10.01 -12.87 -4.39
N VAL A 156 10.90 -13.68 -3.83
CA VAL A 156 12.25 -13.27 -3.45
C VAL A 156 13.24 -13.65 -4.54
N TYR A 157 14.20 -12.79 -4.78
CA TYR A 157 15.30 -12.99 -5.74
C TYR A 157 16.64 -12.83 -5.07
N ILE A 158 17.61 -13.63 -5.48
CA ILE A 158 19.00 -13.58 -5.00
C ILE A 158 19.97 -13.42 -6.16
N THR A 159 21.06 -12.71 -5.93
CA THR A 159 22.23 -12.66 -6.79
C THR A 159 23.47 -13.08 -6.03
N TYR A 160 24.47 -13.64 -6.75
CA TYR A 160 25.79 -14.01 -6.21
C TYR A 160 26.92 -13.25 -6.91
N ASP A 161 26.60 -12.35 -7.83
CA ASP A 161 27.53 -11.66 -8.72
C ASP A 161 27.33 -10.13 -8.71
N GLY A 162 26.82 -9.58 -7.61
CA GLY A 162 26.60 -8.15 -7.46
C GLY A 162 25.46 -7.60 -8.33
N GLY A 163 24.44 -8.39 -8.55
CA GLY A 163 23.24 -8.01 -9.29
C GLY A 163 23.32 -8.18 -10.80
N LEU A 164 24.43 -8.75 -11.34
CA LEU A 164 24.52 -9.02 -12.78
C LEU A 164 23.45 -10.01 -13.25
N ASN A 165 23.16 -11.02 -12.40
CA ASN A 165 22.14 -12.02 -12.66
C ASN A 165 21.35 -12.32 -11.39
N TRP A 166 20.01 -12.27 -11.49
CA TRP A 166 19.10 -12.58 -10.41
C TRP A 166 18.41 -13.93 -10.64
N LYS A 167 18.24 -14.70 -9.55
CA LYS A 167 17.54 -15.99 -9.54
C LYS A 167 16.39 -15.93 -8.55
N SER A 168 15.24 -16.43 -8.96
CA SER A 168 14.08 -16.52 -8.07
C SER A 168 14.29 -17.63 -7.04
N LEU A 169 13.98 -17.33 -5.78
CA LEU A 169 13.86 -18.28 -4.67
C LEU A 169 12.39 -18.65 -4.38
N GLY A 170 11.44 -18.09 -5.13
CA GLY A 170 10.03 -18.17 -4.77
C GLY A 170 9.71 -17.34 -3.52
N SER A 171 8.76 -17.80 -2.73
CA SER A 171 8.32 -17.24 -1.44
C SER A 171 7.68 -18.34 -0.62
N MET A 172 7.51 -18.16 0.68
CA MET A 172 6.72 -19.06 1.56
C MET A 172 5.31 -19.26 0.99
N SER A 173 4.78 -18.22 0.36
CA SER A 173 3.55 -18.29 -0.40
C SER A 173 3.75 -17.75 -1.80
N SER A 174 3.98 -18.63 -2.76
CA SER A 174 4.03 -18.24 -4.19
C SER A 174 2.70 -17.71 -4.71
N ALA A 175 1.68 -17.78 -3.93
CA ALA A 175 0.29 -17.55 -4.29
C ALA A 175 -0.33 -16.29 -3.68
N THR A 176 0.28 -15.66 -2.67
CA THR A 176 -0.21 -14.41 -2.10
C THR A 176 0.81 -13.28 -2.30
N SER A 177 0.32 -12.10 -2.57
CA SER A 177 1.15 -10.91 -2.61
C SER A 177 1.26 -10.29 -1.22
N GLY A 178 2.34 -9.56 -1.00
CA GLY A 178 2.48 -8.74 0.20
C GLY A 178 3.82 -8.82 0.89
N ILE A 179 4.85 -9.44 0.27
CA ILE A 179 6.21 -9.39 0.82
C ILE A 179 6.56 -7.92 1.08
N LYS A 180 7.01 -7.64 2.30
CA LYS A 180 7.38 -6.27 2.73
C LYS A 180 8.88 -6.11 2.83
N ALA A 181 9.58 -7.01 3.50
CA ALA A 181 11.01 -6.93 3.75
C ALA A 181 11.71 -8.26 3.43
N VAL A 182 12.99 -8.17 3.07
CA VAL A 182 13.89 -9.30 2.89
C VAL A 182 15.21 -9.05 3.58
N ALA A 183 15.92 -10.13 3.93
CA ALA A 183 17.28 -10.03 4.43
C ALA A 183 18.11 -11.23 4.01
N VAL A 184 19.43 -11.07 3.97
CA VAL A 184 20.36 -12.15 3.69
C VAL A 184 21.55 -12.09 4.62
N CYS A 185 21.93 -13.22 5.21
CA CYS A 185 23.12 -13.31 6.06
C CYS A 185 23.60 -14.77 6.18
N THR A 186 24.77 -14.96 6.76
CA THR A 186 25.23 -16.27 7.21
C THR A 186 24.88 -16.47 8.66
N VAL A 187 24.06 -17.45 8.98
CA VAL A 187 23.67 -17.79 10.34
C VAL A 187 23.85 -19.28 10.59
N GLY A 188 24.51 -19.63 11.70
CA GLY A 188 24.91 -21.02 11.96
C GLY A 188 25.83 -21.59 10.86
N GLY A 189 26.64 -20.77 10.21
CA GLY A 189 27.56 -21.18 9.14
C GLY A 189 26.88 -21.42 7.78
N VAL A 190 25.58 -21.12 7.63
CA VAL A 190 24.82 -21.38 6.40
C VAL A 190 24.18 -20.09 5.89
N LEU A 191 24.35 -19.85 4.57
CA LEU A 191 23.68 -18.74 3.88
C LEU A 191 22.16 -18.90 4.02
N THR A 192 21.52 -17.89 4.60
CA THR A 192 20.10 -17.88 4.90
C THR A 192 19.48 -16.59 4.39
N VAL A 193 18.33 -16.71 3.75
CA VAL A 193 17.51 -15.59 3.27
C VAL A 193 16.21 -15.59 4.05
N PHE A 194 15.79 -14.42 4.48
CA PHE A 194 14.55 -14.18 5.21
C PHE A 194 13.58 -13.35 4.37
N GLU A 195 12.29 -13.55 4.60
CA GLU A 195 11.22 -12.71 4.07
C GLU A 195 10.18 -12.42 5.14
N SER A 196 9.49 -11.29 5.03
CA SER A 196 8.28 -10.99 5.80
C SER A 196 7.07 -10.87 4.89
N HIS A 197 5.92 -11.39 5.37
CA HIS A 197 4.67 -11.39 4.64
C HIS A 197 3.49 -11.14 5.59
N PRO A 198 2.48 -10.29 5.26
CA PRO A 198 1.41 -9.95 6.19
C PRO A 198 0.51 -11.11 6.62
N ILE A 199 0.43 -12.20 5.85
CA ILE A 199 -0.38 -13.38 6.18
C ILE A 199 0.49 -14.55 6.67
N PHE A 200 1.67 -14.73 6.11
CA PHE A 200 2.57 -15.84 6.43
C PHE A 200 3.64 -15.46 7.46
N GLY A 201 3.71 -14.18 7.81
CA GLY A 201 4.61 -13.66 8.81
C GLY A 201 6.07 -13.76 8.41
N PHE A 202 6.91 -14.28 9.28
CA PHE A 202 8.36 -14.37 9.14
C PHE A 202 8.77 -15.77 8.67
N SER A 203 9.55 -15.82 7.58
CA SER A 203 9.97 -17.08 6.96
C SER A 203 11.44 -17.03 6.53
N TYR A 204 12.05 -18.18 6.37
CA TYR A 204 13.41 -18.28 5.86
C TYR A 204 13.60 -19.43 4.87
N ILE A 205 14.64 -19.30 4.04
CA ILE A 205 15.15 -20.36 3.17
C ILE A 205 16.66 -20.41 3.23
N GLN A 206 17.23 -21.62 3.07
CA GLN A 206 18.65 -21.83 2.90
C GLN A 206 18.91 -22.28 1.45
N PRO A 207 19.25 -21.35 0.54
CA PRO A 207 19.26 -21.61 -0.91
C PRO A 207 20.27 -22.65 -1.34
N GLN A 208 21.33 -22.87 -0.55
CA GLN A 208 22.42 -23.82 -0.83
C GLN A 208 22.21 -25.20 -0.21
N SER A 209 21.09 -25.42 0.48
CA SER A 209 20.75 -26.74 1.03
C SER A 209 20.39 -27.73 -0.09
N ALA A 210 20.49 -29.04 0.19
CA ALA A 210 20.17 -30.09 -0.77
C ALA A 210 18.72 -30.05 -1.28
N LYS A 211 17.78 -29.53 -0.47
CA LYS A 211 16.38 -29.30 -0.81
C LYS A 211 15.96 -27.95 -0.25
N PRO A 212 16.19 -26.85 -0.97
CA PRO A 212 15.82 -25.52 -0.49
C PRO A 212 14.28 -25.39 -0.47
N VAL A 213 13.75 -25.18 0.72
CA VAL A 213 12.30 -24.98 0.96
C VAL A 213 12.13 -23.86 1.97
N TRP A 214 11.18 -22.98 1.73
CA TRP A 214 10.77 -21.95 2.68
C TRP A 214 10.16 -22.59 3.92
N LYS A 215 10.51 -22.05 5.08
CA LYS A 215 10.03 -22.48 6.39
C LYS A 215 9.54 -21.29 7.17
N ASP A 216 8.36 -21.41 7.80
CA ASP A 216 7.88 -20.39 8.71
C ASP A 216 8.67 -20.36 10.02
N CYS A 217 8.75 -19.21 10.65
CA CYS A 217 9.36 -19.02 11.96
C CYS A 217 8.69 -17.87 12.74
N ASN A 218 7.38 -17.90 12.82
CA ASN A 218 6.51 -16.87 13.38
C ASN A 218 6.52 -16.80 14.93
N GLY A 219 7.08 -17.78 15.59
CA GLY A 219 7.02 -17.85 17.05
C GLY A 219 7.62 -16.62 17.74
N GLY A 220 6.88 -16.03 18.68
CA GLY A 220 7.31 -14.89 19.48
C GLY A 220 7.01 -13.51 18.91
N PHE A 221 6.63 -13.40 17.62
CA PHE A 221 6.07 -12.16 17.09
C PHE A 221 4.63 -11.97 17.55
N ASP A 222 4.25 -10.72 17.80
CA ASP A 222 2.90 -10.42 18.24
C ASP A 222 1.91 -10.36 17.06
N ASN A 223 0.75 -10.92 17.29
CA ASN A 223 -0.37 -10.90 16.37
C ASN A 223 -1.18 -9.61 16.56
N MET A 224 -1.78 -9.13 15.47
CA MET A 224 -2.87 -8.19 15.62
C MET A 224 -4.00 -8.84 16.44
N LYS A 225 -4.60 -8.08 17.35
CA LYS A 225 -5.66 -8.58 18.26
C LYS A 225 -6.81 -9.22 17.45
N GLY A 226 -7.14 -10.46 17.78
CA GLY A 226 -8.16 -11.24 17.05
C GLY A 226 -7.63 -12.01 15.83
N GLN A 227 -6.34 -11.95 15.48
CA GLN A 227 -5.74 -12.68 14.38
C GLN A 227 -4.81 -13.79 14.88
N SER A 228 -4.61 -14.81 14.05
CA SER A 228 -3.78 -15.97 14.36
C SER A 228 -2.38 -15.93 13.76
N TYR A 229 -2.01 -14.82 13.11
CA TYR A 229 -0.72 -14.62 12.46
C TYR A 229 -0.11 -13.28 12.90
N PRO A 230 1.23 -13.13 12.82
CA PRO A 230 1.88 -11.88 13.16
C PRO A 230 1.34 -10.70 12.35
N ASP A 231 1.24 -9.53 12.98
CA ASP A 231 1.06 -8.30 12.23
C ASP A 231 2.30 -8.01 11.38
N GLU A 232 2.17 -7.13 10.41
CA GLU A 232 3.20 -6.87 9.41
C GLU A 232 4.57 -6.60 10.03
N ILE A 233 5.56 -7.39 9.60
CA ILE A 233 6.96 -7.18 9.94
C ILE A 233 7.54 -6.24 8.89
N ALA A 234 8.00 -5.08 9.34
CA ALA A 234 8.38 -3.95 8.49
C ALA A 234 9.76 -4.10 7.88
N ASP A 235 10.72 -4.51 8.68
CA ASP A 235 12.12 -4.60 8.30
C ASP A 235 12.84 -5.72 9.04
N ILE A 236 13.91 -6.22 8.44
CA ILE A 236 14.76 -7.30 8.96
C ILE A 236 16.22 -6.87 8.84
N CYS A 237 16.89 -6.69 9.97
CA CYS A 237 18.26 -6.18 10.03
C CYS A 237 19.23 -7.24 10.60
N PRO A 238 19.98 -7.98 9.77
CA PRO A 238 21.07 -8.83 10.23
C PRO A 238 22.29 -8.00 10.62
N VAL A 239 22.83 -8.27 11.79
CA VAL A 239 24.00 -7.57 12.35
C VAL A 239 25.11 -8.57 12.65
N VAL A 240 26.30 -8.34 12.12
CA VAL A 240 27.48 -9.12 12.48
C VAL A 240 28.14 -8.53 13.70
N VAL A 241 28.19 -9.30 14.76
CA VAL A 241 28.78 -8.93 16.05
C VAL A 241 30.10 -9.69 16.21
N LYS A 242 31.17 -8.96 16.52
CA LYS A 242 32.47 -9.56 16.88
C LYS A 242 32.46 -9.96 18.34
N ASN A 243 32.66 -11.24 18.63
CA ASN A 243 32.74 -11.78 19.97
C ASN A 243 34.09 -11.47 20.62
N LEU A 244 34.19 -11.58 21.94
CA LEU A 244 35.43 -11.35 22.70
C LEU A 244 36.53 -12.37 22.33
N ASP A 245 36.17 -13.54 21.84
CA ASP A 245 37.10 -14.59 21.38
C ASP A 245 37.63 -14.40 19.96
N GLY A 246 37.23 -13.30 19.31
CA GLY A 246 37.60 -12.99 17.90
C GLY A 246 36.74 -13.66 16.85
N THR A 247 35.76 -14.48 17.24
CA THR A 247 34.76 -15.04 16.29
C THR A 247 33.68 -14.01 15.98
N SER A 248 32.98 -14.23 14.86
CA SER A 248 31.79 -13.42 14.52
C SER A 248 30.52 -14.24 14.66
N SER A 249 29.49 -13.61 15.16
CA SER A 249 28.13 -14.17 15.17
C SER A 249 27.17 -13.21 14.50
N THR A 250 26.08 -13.73 13.94
CA THR A 250 25.04 -12.90 13.33
C THR A 250 23.84 -12.84 14.27
N GLU A 251 23.50 -11.64 14.69
CA GLU A 251 22.22 -11.32 15.33
C GLU A 251 21.22 -10.85 14.29
N ILE A 252 19.95 -11.16 14.47
CA ILE A 252 18.87 -10.80 13.54
C ILE A 252 17.84 -9.99 14.30
N TYR A 253 17.62 -8.75 13.86
CA TYR A 253 16.60 -7.88 14.41
C TYR A 253 15.45 -7.76 13.43
N ALA A 254 14.22 -7.54 13.93
CA ALA A 254 13.04 -7.32 13.12
C ALA A 254 12.13 -6.29 13.79
N SER A 255 11.43 -5.50 13.00
CA SER A 255 10.43 -4.56 13.47
C SER A 255 9.03 -4.90 12.96
N GLN A 256 7.99 -4.49 13.70
CA GLN A 256 6.61 -4.50 13.23
C GLN A 256 6.13 -3.08 12.97
N THR A 257 5.42 -2.88 11.85
CA THR A 257 4.95 -1.56 11.41
C THR A 257 3.85 -1.03 12.34
N PHE A 258 2.76 -1.77 12.47
CA PHE A 258 1.51 -1.30 13.08
C PHE A 258 1.34 -1.69 14.54
N LEU A 259 2.17 -2.58 14.99
CA LEU A 259 2.50 -2.78 16.40
C LEU A 259 3.94 -2.29 16.54
N PRO A 260 4.19 -1.08 17.10
CA PRO A 260 5.53 -0.47 17.05
C PRO A 260 6.49 -1.22 17.96
N ARG A 261 7.08 -2.30 17.46
CA ARG A 261 7.90 -3.24 18.22
C ARG A 261 9.18 -3.59 17.52
N ILE A 262 10.23 -3.86 18.30
CA ILE A 262 11.50 -4.37 17.83
C ILE A 262 11.78 -5.68 18.55
N TYR A 263 12.22 -6.67 17.78
CA TYR A 263 12.54 -8.01 18.25
C TYR A 263 13.98 -8.37 17.91
N ARG A 264 14.57 -9.25 18.73
CA ARG A 264 15.71 -10.07 18.36
C ARG A 264 15.23 -11.47 18.03
N PHE A 265 15.57 -11.98 16.83
CA PHE A 265 15.20 -13.32 16.42
C PHE A 265 16.29 -14.32 16.84
N ASN A 266 15.92 -15.24 17.71
CA ASN A 266 16.81 -16.30 18.19
C ASN A 266 16.81 -17.45 17.16
N TRP A 267 17.95 -17.63 16.48
CA TRP A 267 18.09 -18.63 15.44
C TRP A 267 17.97 -20.08 15.95
N GLN A 268 18.47 -20.38 17.18
CA GLN A 268 18.44 -21.72 17.75
C GLN A 268 17.00 -22.16 18.05
N THR A 269 16.23 -21.31 18.66
CA THR A 269 14.84 -21.59 19.05
C THR A 269 13.83 -21.31 17.96
N LYS A 270 14.22 -20.58 16.89
CA LYS A 270 13.34 -20.07 15.83
C LYS A 270 12.19 -19.19 16.37
N ARG A 271 12.51 -18.39 17.37
CA ARG A 271 11.53 -17.50 18.02
C ARG A 271 12.06 -16.07 18.15
N ALA A 272 11.17 -15.13 18.01
CA ALA A 272 11.42 -13.72 18.28
C ALA A 272 11.32 -13.44 19.79
N GLU A 273 12.20 -12.59 20.28
CA GLU A 273 12.25 -12.08 21.65
C GLU A 273 11.99 -10.59 21.59
N LEU A 274 10.93 -10.11 22.26
CA LEU A 274 10.57 -8.70 22.29
C LEU A 274 11.64 -7.89 23.03
N LEU A 275 12.21 -6.89 22.35
CA LEU A 275 13.20 -5.97 22.92
C LEU A 275 12.60 -4.62 23.27
N TYR A 276 11.73 -4.10 22.41
CA TYR A 276 11.14 -2.78 22.54
C TYR A 276 9.68 -2.79 22.10
N SER A 277 8.85 -2.08 22.84
CA SER A 277 7.48 -1.77 22.49
C SER A 277 7.27 -0.27 22.53
N GLY A 278 6.87 0.31 21.39
CA GLY A 278 6.55 1.74 21.29
C GLY A 278 5.40 2.13 22.22
N LYS A 279 5.38 3.40 22.60
CA LYS A 279 4.40 3.93 23.56
C LYS A 279 3.03 4.17 22.93
N GLU A 280 2.98 4.44 21.63
CA GLU A 280 1.76 4.77 20.91
C GLU A 280 1.37 3.60 20.01
N PRO A 281 0.17 3.03 20.16
CA PRO A 281 -0.27 1.92 19.30
C PRO A 281 -0.31 2.26 17.81
N ALA A 282 -0.42 3.54 17.47
CA ALA A 282 -0.49 4.01 16.10
C ALA A 282 0.85 4.51 15.54
N ASP A 283 1.89 4.61 16.33
CA ASP A 283 3.23 4.88 15.83
C ASP A 283 3.71 3.70 14.98
N THR A 284 4.53 3.97 13.98
CA THR A 284 5.12 2.93 13.14
C THR A 284 6.61 2.84 13.38
N ILE A 285 7.16 1.64 13.19
CA ILE A 285 8.59 1.40 13.10
C ILE A 285 8.82 0.71 11.76
N ASP A 286 9.32 1.44 10.78
CA ASP A 286 9.39 0.94 9.41
C ASP A 286 10.81 0.57 8.95
N GLY A 287 11.83 1.20 9.48
CA GLY A 287 13.21 0.91 9.09
C GLY A 287 14.09 0.60 10.29
N LEU A 288 14.95 -0.38 10.17
CA LEU A 288 16.00 -0.75 11.14
C LEU A 288 17.38 -0.58 10.50
N PHE A 289 18.31 -0.04 11.27
CA PHE A 289 19.68 0.22 10.80
C PHE A 289 20.68 -0.06 11.90
N TRP A 290 21.84 -0.62 11.55
CA TRP A 290 22.95 -0.77 12.46
C TRP A 290 24.03 0.26 12.16
N ASP A 291 24.35 1.14 13.09
CA ASP A 291 25.37 2.17 12.90
C ASP A 291 26.80 1.71 13.23
N GLY A 292 26.96 0.47 13.63
CA GLY A 292 28.21 -0.13 14.08
C GLY A 292 28.28 -0.29 15.60
N ASN A 293 27.38 0.34 16.35
CA ASN A 293 27.34 0.34 17.79
C ASN A 293 25.93 0.15 18.36
N GLU A 294 24.93 0.79 17.77
CA GLU A 294 23.55 0.76 18.22
C GLU A 294 22.59 0.44 17.07
N LEU A 295 21.44 -0.14 17.39
CA LEU A 295 20.34 -0.35 16.46
C LEU A 295 19.50 0.93 16.37
N LEU A 296 19.48 1.55 15.21
CA LEU A 296 18.64 2.70 14.92
C LEU A 296 17.33 2.25 14.28
N TYR A 297 16.28 3.05 14.44
CA TYR A 297 15.00 2.82 13.77
C TYR A 297 14.28 4.12 13.42
N THR A 298 13.51 4.09 12.31
CA THR A 298 12.67 5.22 11.90
C THR A 298 11.27 5.10 12.46
N ARG A 299 10.75 6.21 12.95
CA ARG A 299 9.37 6.39 13.37
C ARG A 299 8.88 7.80 12.95
N PRO A 300 7.56 8.08 13.01
CA PRO A 300 7.05 9.39 12.59
C PRO A 300 7.77 10.55 13.28
N GLY A 301 8.42 11.39 12.47
CA GLY A 301 9.11 12.59 12.89
C GLY A 301 10.53 12.43 13.40
N GLU A 302 11.03 11.20 13.60
CA GLU A 302 12.37 10.99 14.17
C GLU A 302 13.05 9.69 13.73
N VAL A 303 14.37 9.66 13.91
CA VAL A 303 15.18 8.43 14.00
C VAL A 303 15.57 8.26 15.45
N ALA A 304 15.30 7.12 16.03
CA ALA A 304 15.63 6.80 17.41
C ALA A 304 16.66 5.67 17.46
N SER A 305 17.35 5.51 18.59
CA SER A 305 18.24 4.39 18.84
C SER A 305 17.66 3.44 19.90
N TYR A 306 17.94 2.16 19.73
CA TYR A 306 17.72 1.13 20.72
C TYR A 306 19.07 0.63 21.24
N SER A 307 19.28 0.72 22.54
CA SER A 307 20.42 0.10 23.20
C SER A 307 19.93 -0.93 24.24
N PRO A 308 20.50 -2.15 24.27
CA PRO A 308 20.17 -3.13 25.31
C PRO A 308 20.39 -2.63 26.73
N GLN A 309 21.25 -1.65 26.90
CA GLN A 309 21.57 -1.06 28.22
C GLN A 309 20.55 0.03 28.62
N ASN A 310 19.91 0.66 27.67
CA ASN A 310 18.84 1.63 27.86
C ASN A 310 17.51 0.99 27.45
N GLN A 311 16.89 0.24 28.32
CA GLN A 311 15.57 -0.39 28.08
C GLN A 311 14.47 0.66 27.82
N GLY A 312 14.50 1.30 26.67
CA GLY A 312 13.60 2.36 26.30
C GLY A 312 14.35 3.43 25.51
N LEU A 313 13.65 4.42 25.01
CA LEU A 313 14.12 5.49 24.17
C LEU A 313 15.56 5.91 24.45
N GLY A 314 16.49 5.44 23.63
CA GLY A 314 17.82 6.04 23.56
C GLY A 314 17.68 7.53 23.24
N SER A 315 18.65 8.32 23.69
CA SER A 315 18.69 9.73 23.31
C SER A 315 18.71 9.85 21.79
N ILE A 316 17.83 10.67 21.24
CA ILE A 316 17.86 11.00 19.82
C ILE A 316 19.26 11.54 19.51
N PRO A 317 20.04 10.95 18.59
CA PRO A 317 21.38 11.42 18.30
C PRO A 317 21.34 12.89 17.87
N GLN A 318 22.20 13.71 18.42
CA GLN A 318 22.25 15.16 18.10
C GLN A 318 22.43 15.40 16.59
N SER A 319 23.14 14.51 15.91
CA SER A 319 23.31 14.45 14.45
C SER A 319 21.97 14.39 13.71
N TYR A 320 20.95 13.73 14.26
CA TYR A 320 19.64 13.62 13.63
C TYR A 320 18.97 14.97 13.37
N TYR A 321 19.00 15.92 14.30
CA TYR A 321 18.43 17.25 14.09
C TYR A 321 19.18 18.03 13.01
N THR A 322 20.47 17.78 12.85
CA THR A 322 21.26 18.32 11.75
C THR A 322 20.78 17.75 10.41
N TRP A 323 20.52 16.46 10.35
CA TRP A 323 20.03 15.79 9.13
C TRP A 323 18.62 16.23 8.74
N LYS A 324 17.71 16.35 9.70
CA LYS A 324 16.36 16.87 9.43
C LYS A 324 16.39 18.24 8.75
N LYS A 325 17.26 19.12 9.18
CA LYS A 325 17.49 20.41 8.53
C LYS A 325 18.13 20.28 7.15
N THR A 326 18.98 19.30 6.96
CA THR A 326 19.65 19.01 5.68
C THR A 326 18.65 18.50 4.65
N PHE A 327 17.74 17.61 5.03
CA PHE A 327 16.72 17.07 4.14
C PHE A 327 15.69 18.10 3.68
N SER A 328 15.53 19.21 4.39
CA SER A 328 14.67 20.31 3.94
C SER A 328 15.19 21.02 2.69
N ALA A 329 16.42 20.77 2.27
CA ALA A 329 16.96 21.28 1.00
C ALA A 329 16.37 20.60 -0.25
N ILE A 330 15.77 19.41 -0.09
CA ILE A 330 15.01 18.75 -1.16
C ILE A 330 13.66 19.44 -1.31
N ALA A 331 13.15 19.48 -2.55
CA ALA A 331 11.93 20.22 -2.89
C ALA A 331 10.79 20.02 -1.86
N PRO A 332 10.07 21.08 -1.48
CA PRO A 332 9.08 21.03 -0.39
C PRO A 332 7.97 20.00 -0.62
N ASN A 333 7.62 19.76 -1.89
CA ASN A 333 6.55 18.82 -2.30
C ASN A 333 7.09 17.43 -2.67
N ASP A 334 8.36 17.18 -2.45
CA ASP A 334 8.97 15.89 -2.74
C ASP A 334 8.95 15.00 -1.49
N THR A 335 8.82 13.68 -1.71
CA THR A 335 8.90 12.68 -0.66
C THR A 335 10.32 12.15 -0.58
N LEU A 336 10.94 12.27 0.58
CA LEU A 336 12.22 11.65 0.89
C LEU A 336 11.99 10.20 1.32
N TYR A 337 12.65 9.25 0.68
CA TYR A 337 12.52 7.82 1.01
C TYR A 337 13.73 7.26 1.74
N SER A 338 14.92 7.68 1.35
CA SER A 338 16.16 7.09 1.84
C SER A 338 17.30 8.09 1.88
N ALA A 339 18.30 7.78 2.69
CA ALA A 339 19.56 8.51 2.69
C ALA A 339 20.73 7.60 3.07
N TRP A 340 21.89 7.91 2.54
CA TRP A 340 23.15 7.41 3.04
C TRP A 340 23.93 8.59 3.66
N ILE A 341 24.37 8.42 4.90
CA ILE A 341 25.04 9.45 5.68
C ILE A 341 26.45 8.99 5.98
N PRO A 342 27.48 9.71 5.50
CA PRO A 342 28.87 9.33 5.71
C PRO A 342 29.25 9.45 7.19
N ASP A 343 30.11 8.57 7.64
CA ASP A 343 30.80 8.73 8.91
C ASP A 343 31.77 9.92 8.84
N GLU A 344 31.77 10.78 9.87
CA GLU A 344 32.59 11.99 9.89
C GLU A 344 34.08 11.68 9.92
N LYS A 345 34.49 10.55 10.48
CA LYS A 345 35.88 10.12 10.61
C LYS A 345 36.38 9.32 9.42
N ASN A 346 35.46 8.61 8.77
CA ASN A 346 35.75 7.78 7.62
C ASN A 346 34.68 7.95 6.55
N LEU A 347 34.83 8.88 5.62
CA LEU A 347 33.87 9.17 4.57
C LEU A 347 33.59 7.99 3.61
N SER A 348 34.39 6.90 3.69
CA SER A 348 34.14 5.69 2.93
C SER A 348 33.10 4.78 3.59
N GLU A 349 32.81 4.99 4.85
CA GLU A 349 31.77 4.31 5.64
C GLU A 349 30.62 5.26 5.96
N GLY A 350 29.49 4.70 6.33
CA GLY A 350 28.30 5.46 6.65
C GLY A 350 27.10 4.57 6.91
N ILE A 351 26.00 5.19 7.24
CA ILE A 351 24.72 4.53 7.54
C ILE A 351 23.74 4.73 6.38
N SER A 352 23.08 3.65 5.99
CA SER A 352 21.92 3.69 5.09
C SER A 352 20.64 3.79 5.92
N LEU A 353 19.84 4.81 5.68
CA LEU A 353 18.53 4.98 6.28
C LEU A 353 17.45 4.80 5.22
N SER A 354 16.36 4.15 5.56
CA SER A 354 15.18 3.99 4.69
C SER A 354 13.91 4.49 5.37
N GLU A 355 12.79 4.51 4.65
CA GLU A 355 11.48 4.97 5.12
C GLU A 355 11.50 6.38 5.73
N LEU A 356 12.35 7.26 5.20
CA LEU A 356 12.55 8.62 5.70
C LEU A 356 11.36 9.56 5.45
N TRP A 357 10.35 9.12 4.68
CA TRP A 357 9.09 9.85 4.56
C TRP A 357 8.43 10.07 5.94
N LEU A 358 8.70 9.19 6.90
CA LEU A 358 8.24 9.33 8.28
C LEU A 358 8.86 10.54 9.01
N LEU A 359 10.03 11.02 8.59
CA LEU A 359 10.65 12.22 9.16
C LEU A 359 9.93 13.50 8.76
N LYS A 360 9.23 13.45 7.64
CA LYS A 360 8.46 14.56 7.08
C LYS A 360 7.03 14.04 6.82
N PRO A 361 6.29 13.73 7.89
CA PRO A 361 5.00 13.05 7.78
C PRO A 361 3.88 13.94 7.26
N GLU A 362 4.19 15.08 6.70
CA GLU A 362 3.24 16.00 6.08
C GLU A 362 2.77 15.42 4.75
N LEU A 363 1.50 15.61 4.45
CA LEU A 363 0.92 15.22 3.17
C LEU A 363 1.65 15.93 2.02
N CYS A 364 2.22 15.15 1.12
CA CYS A 364 2.78 15.68 -0.12
C CYS A 364 1.65 16.03 -1.08
N THR A 365 1.24 17.29 -1.10
CA THR A 365 0.12 17.74 -1.91
C THR A 365 0.58 18.24 -3.28
N ASN A 366 -0.18 17.88 -4.29
CA ASN A 366 -0.14 18.49 -5.62
C ASN A 366 -1.36 19.42 -5.80
N GLN A 367 -1.49 20.06 -6.96
CA GLN A 367 -2.60 20.97 -7.26
C GLN A 367 -3.97 20.33 -7.15
N TYR A 368 -4.11 19.03 -7.42
CA TYR A 368 -5.37 18.28 -7.35
C TYR A 368 -5.70 17.92 -5.90
N ALA A 369 -4.73 17.40 -5.17
CA ALA A 369 -4.90 17.05 -3.77
C ALA A 369 -5.32 18.26 -2.92
N GLN A 370 -4.80 19.45 -3.20
CA GLN A 370 -5.22 20.68 -2.49
C GLN A 370 -6.71 20.96 -2.64
N LYS A 371 -7.28 20.74 -3.83
CA LYS A 371 -8.74 20.93 -4.08
C LYS A 371 -9.60 19.89 -3.35
N ALA A 372 -9.11 18.67 -3.28
CA ALA A 372 -9.84 17.51 -2.75
C ALA A 372 -9.69 17.32 -1.23
N LEU A 373 -8.78 18.06 -0.58
CA LEU A 373 -8.44 17.87 0.83
C LEU A 373 -9.61 18.19 1.75
N ASN A 374 -9.79 17.35 2.78
CA ASN A 374 -10.76 17.51 3.89
C ASN A 374 -12.23 17.55 3.46
N ARG A 375 -12.62 16.92 2.35
CA ARG A 375 -14.01 16.85 1.91
C ARG A 375 -14.83 15.90 2.77
N ARG A 376 -16.01 16.36 3.17
CA ARG A 376 -17.00 15.61 3.94
C ARG A 376 -18.27 15.48 3.14
N SER A 377 -18.56 14.27 2.67
CA SER A 377 -19.56 14.06 1.62
C SER A 377 -20.69 13.14 2.06
N ILE A 378 -21.79 13.23 1.34
CA ILE A 378 -22.82 12.18 1.29
C ILE A 378 -22.93 11.65 -0.14
N TYR A 379 -23.31 10.36 -0.27
CA TYR A 379 -23.69 9.77 -1.53
C TYR A 379 -25.13 10.12 -1.90
N CYS A 380 -25.38 10.38 -3.17
CA CYS A 380 -26.70 10.65 -3.71
C CYS A 380 -27.01 9.74 -4.91
N PRO A 381 -28.06 8.91 -4.86
CA PRO A 381 -28.58 8.28 -6.06
C PRO A 381 -29.05 9.34 -7.07
N ALA A 382 -28.57 9.30 -8.30
CA ALA A 382 -28.83 10.36 -9.29
C ALA A 382 -30.33 10.61 -9.55
N ASN A 383 -31.15 9.57 -9.48
CA ASN A 383 -32.60 9.71 -9.65
C ASN A 383 -33.28 10.55 -8.55
N HIS A 384 -32.60 10.83 -7.45
CA HIS A 384 -33.14 11.66 -6.35
C HIS A 384 -33.07 13.16 -6.64
N VAL A 385 -32.18 13.58 -7.57
CA VAL A 385 -31.95 14.99 -7.89
C VAL A 385 -32.34 15.35 -9.33
N THR A 386 -33.28 14.62 -9.88
CA THR A 386 -33.90 14.93 -11.20
C THR A 386 -34.93 16.08 -11.12
N SER A 387 -35.18 16.63 -9.93
CA SER A 387 -36.10 17.74 -9.69
C SER A 387 -35.47 18.73 -8.71
N GLN A 388 -35.93 19.99 -8.74
CA GLN A 388 -35.50 21.05 -7.82
C GLN A 388 -35.71 20.62 -6.35
N ALA A 389 -36.86 20.05 -6.03
CA ALA A 389 -37.15 19.59 -4.66
C ALA A 389 -36.16 18.53 -4.17
N GLY A 390 -35.69 17.65 -5.07
CA GLY A 390 -34.64 16.69 -4.74
C GLY A 390 -33.29 17.37 -4.49
N ILE A 391 -32.92 18.31 -5.34
CA ILE A 391 -31.71 19.13 -5.21
C ILE A 391 -31.72 19.86 -3.86
N ASP A 392 -32.79 20.58 -3.55
CA ASP A 392 -32.97 21.32 -2.29
C ASP A 392 -32.90 20.42 -1.06
N LYS A 393 -33.46 19.21 -1.16
CA LYS A 393 -33.37 18.19 -0.10
C LYS A 393 -31.91 17.83 0.22
N TYR A 394 -31.08 17.52 -0.79
CA TYR A 394 -29.69 17.13 -0.57
C TYR A 394 -28.83 18.32 -0.13
N LYS A 395 -29.06 19.52 -0.66
CA LYS A 395 -28.45 20.76 -0.17
C LYS A 395 -28.71 20.93 1.32
N LYS A 396 -29.99 20.78 1.75
CA LYS A 396 -30.36 20.86 3.15
C LYS A 396 -29.65 19.82 4.01
N ILE A 397 -29.59 18.54 3.59
CA ILE A 397 -28.90 17.49 4.35
C ILE A 397 -27.41 17.85 4.51
N ILE A 398 -26.74 18.32 3.45
CA ILE A 398 -25.34 18.70 3.47
C ILE A 398 -25.11 19.83 4.48
N LEU A 399 -25.87 20.91 4.37
CA LEU A 399 -25.69 22.11 5.21
C LEU A 399 -26.05 21.85 6.67
N ASP A 400 -27.17 21.18 6.94
CA ASP A 400 -27.62 20.86 8.31
C ASP A 400 -26.59 19.97 9.04
N ASN A 401 -25.90 19.09 8.30
CA ASN A 401 -24.91 18.20 8.87
C ASN A 401 -23.46 18.74 8.77
N LYS A 402 -23.27 19.99 8.40
CA LYS A 402 -21.95 20.65 8.27
C LYS A 402 -21.00 19.89 7.34
N LEU A 403 -21.55 19.35 6.27
CA LEU A 403 -20.82 18.74 5.18
C LEU A 403 -20.57 19.78 4.09
N ASP A 404 -19.70 19.49 3.13
CA ASP A 404 -19.29 20.43 2.10
C ASP A 404 -19.33 19.85 0.67
N SER A 405 -19.71 18.58 0.55
CA SER A 405 -19.56 17.89 -0.73
C SER A 405 -20.62 16.80 -0.96
N LEU A 406 -20.81 16.44 -2.22
CA LEU A 406 -21.75 15.42 -2.69
C LEU A 406 -21.07 14.46 -3.64
N VAL A 407 -21.23 13.17 -3.42
CA VAL A 407 -20.89 12.11 -4.38
C VAL A 407 -22.15 11.65 -5.07
N ILE A 408 -22.13 11.63 -6.40
CA ILE A 408 -23.30 11.21 -7.19
C ILE A 408 -22.90 10.25 -8.31
N ASP A 409 -23.70 9.21 -8.53
CA ASP A 409 -23.50 8.29 -9.65
C ASP A 409 -23.81 8.96 -10.99
N MET A 410 -22.77 9.17 -11.79
CA MET A 410 -22.92 9.68 -13.16
C MET A 410 -22.88 8.56 -14.19
N LYS A 411 -22.26 7.43 -13.86
CA LYS A 411 -22.45 6.13 -14.51
C LYS A 411 -22.52 5.06 -13.41
N ASP A 412 -23.66 4.37 -13.33
CA ASP A 412 -23.91 3.35 -12.31
C ASP A 412 -23.37 1.96 -12.69
N ASP A 413 -23.58 0.97 -11.83
CA ASP A 413 -23.11 -0.41 -11.99
C ASP A 413 -23.91 -1.26 -12.99
N TYR A 414 -24.99 -0.72 -13.55
CA TYR A 414 -25.66 -1.26 -14.75
C TYR A 414 -25.14 -0.64 -16.06
N GLY A 415 -24.24 0.35 -15.97
CA GLY A 415 -23.71 1.09 -17.10
C GLY A 415 -24.65 2.19 -17.59
N LEU A 416 -25.63 2.60 -16.78
CA LEU A 416 -26.57 3.65 -17.13
C LEU A 416 -25.94 5.03 -16.89
N LEU A 417 -25.90 5.86 -17.91
CA LEU A 417 -25.51 7.27 -17.82
C LEU A 417 -26.63 8.07 -17.16
N ARG A 418 -26.29 8.85 -16.16
CA ARG A 418 -27.23 9.62 -15.36
C ARG A 418 -27.32 11.10 -15.76
N TYR A 419 -26.81 11.44 -16.93
CA TYR A 419 -26.83 12.76 -17.55
C TYR A 419 -27.00 12.63 -19.07
N ASP A 420 -27.31 13.74 -19.75
CA ASP A 420 -27.42 13.80 -21.18
C ASP A 420 -26.02 13.95 -21.82
N ALA A 421 -25.40 12.82 -22.15
CA ALA A 421 -24.07 12.75 -22.73
C ALA A 421 -24.07 13.36 -24.15
N LYS A 422 -22.97 14.05 -24.48
CA LYS A 422 -22.77 14.73 -25.78
C LYS A 422 -21.62 14.16 -26.59
N ASP A 423 -20.68 13.46 -25.97
CA ASP A 423 -19.58 12.80 -26.67
C ASP A 423 -20.12 11.68 -27.56
N PRO A 424 -19.81 11.69 -28.89
CA PRO A 424 -20.34 10.70 -29.83
C PRO A 424 -20.02 9.25 -29.47
N VAL A 425 -18.83 8.98 -28.91
CA VAL A 425 -18.40 7.62 -28.52
C VAL A 425 -19.17 7.18 -27.28
N VAL A 426 -19.42 8.12 -26.36
CA VAL A 426 -20.21 7.84 -25.14
C VAL A 426 -21.66 7.56 -25.50
N ILE A 427 -22.24 8.31 -26.46
CA ILE A 427 -23.62 8.10 -26.96
C ILE A 427 -23.73 6.75 -27.68
N GLU A 428 -22.75 6.41 -28.52
CA GLU A 428 -22.76 5.16 -29.29
C GLU A 428 -22.72 3.91 -28.38
N LYS A 429 -21.88 3.93 -27.36
CA LYS A 429 -21.62 2.75 -26.51
C LYS A 429 -22.45 2.71 -25.23
N GLY A 430 -22.89 3.88 -24.77
CA GLY A 430 -23.59 4.05 -23.50
C GLY A 430 -25.11 3.92 -23.64
N TYR A 431 -25.74 3.96 -22.48
CA TYR A 431 -27.22 4.01 -22.41
C TYR A 431 -27.60 5.11 -21.41
N ILE A 432 -28.22 6.19 -21.95
CA ILE A 432 -28.71 7.29 -21.11
C ILE A 432 -29.98 6.83 -20.39
N SER A 433 -29.94 6.88 -19.07
CA SER A 433 -31.09 6.54 -18.25
C SER A 433 -32.26 7.51 -18.48
N ARG A 434 -33.49 7.01 -18.50
CA ARG A 434 -34.68 7.85 -18.49
C ARG A 434 -34.78 8.76 -17.23
N TYR A 435 -34.06 8.42 -16.18
CA TYR A 435 -33.93 9.19 -14.95
C TYR A 435 -32.55 9.87 -14.87
N HIS A 436 -32.16 10.55 -15.92
CA HIS A 436 -30.95 11.37 -15.95
C HIS A 436 -31.23 12.77 -15.38
N ILE A 437 -30.19 13.46 -14.97
CA ILE A 437 -30.25 14.82 -14.46
C ILE A 437 -29.99 15.83 -15.56
N ASP A 438 -30.60 17.01 -15.46
CA ASP A 438 -30.16 18.20 -16.19
C ASP A 438 -28.83 18.66 -15.53
N LEU A 439 -27.73 18.38 -16.21
CA LEU A 439 -26.38 18.56 -15.67
C LEU A 439 -26.07 20.03 -15.36
N GLU A 440 -26.43 20.93 -16.28
CA GLU A 440 -26.15 22.37 -16.15
C GLU A 440 -26.94 22.96 -14.97
N HIS A 441 -28.22 22.67 -14.90
CA HIS A 441 -29.07 23.10 -13.83
C HIS A 441 -28.63 22.56 -12.46
N PHE A 442 -28.36 21.25 -12.38
CA PHE A 442 -27.89 20.60 -11.14
C PHE A 442 -26.59 21.21 -10.63
N VAL A 443 -25.58 21.32 -11.50
CA VAL A 443 -24.28 21.89 -11.12
C VAL A 443 -24.44 23.34 -10.69
N SER A 444 -25.18 24.14 -11.44
CA SER A 444 -25.43 25.53 -11.11
C SER A 444 -26.06 25.68 -9.72
N GLU A 445 -27.09 24.88 -9.42
CA GLU A 445 -27.79 24.91 -8.14
C GLU A 445 -26.87 24.52 -6.95
N MET A 446 -26.10 23.46 -7.10
CA MET A 446 -25.18 23.01 -6.05
C MET A 446 -24.05 24.02 -5.81
N LYS A 447 -23.53 24.63 -6.86
CA LYS A 447 -22.45 25.64 -6.77
C LYS A 447 -22.87 26.95 -6.12
N LYS A 448 -24.16 27.30 -6.12
CA LYS A 448 -24.66 28.49 -5.39
C LYS A 448 -24.34 28.44 -3.91
N ASP A 449 -24.29 27.23 -3.30
CA ASP A 449 -23.97 27.03 -1.90
C ASP A 449 -22.51 26.53 -1.70
N GLY A 450 -21.68 26.60 -2.73
CA GLY A 450 -20.27 26.22 -2.68
C GLY A 450 -20.03 24.73 -2.51
N ILE A 451 -21.02 23.86 -2.81
CA ILE A 451 -20.92 22.41 -2.65
C ILE A 451 -19.92 21.85 -3.66
N TYR A 452 -18.97 21.09 -3.18
CA TYR A 452 -17.98 20.36 -3.98
C TYR A 452 -18.61 19.09 -4.55
N LEU A 453 -18.49 18.88 -5.88
CA LEU A 453 -19.16 17.82 -6.59
C LEU A 453 -18.19 16.73 -7.03
N ILE A 454 -18.47 15.49 -6.63
CA ILE A 454 -17.71 14.29 -6.95
C ILE A 454 -18.54 13.41 -7.87
N ALA A 455 -18.09 13.22 -9.11
CA ALA A 455 -18.75 12.34 -10.07
C ALA A 455 -18.23 10.91 -9.88
N ARG A 456 -19.08 10.00 -9.37
CA ARG A 456 -18.77 8.59 -9.27
C ARG A 456 -19.08 7.89 -10.60
N ILE A 457 -18.10 7.15 -11.12
CA ILE A 457 -18.16 6.41 -12.37
C ILE A 457 -17.78 4.95 -12.06
N VAL A 458 -18.72 4.04 -12.21
CA VAL A 458 -18.47 2.61 -12.12
C VAL A 458 -17.79 2.13 -13.41
N VAL A 459 -16.57 1.55 -13.29
CA VAL A 459 -15.71 1.33 -14.47
C VAL A 459 -15.91 -0.04 -15.09
N PHE A 460 -15.54 -1.12 -14.38
CA PHE A 460 -15.50 -2.46 -14.98
C PHE A 460 -16.73 -3.35 -14.68
N LYS A 461 -17.59 -2.97 -13.76
CA LYS A 461 -18.91 -3.56 -13.59
C LYS A 461 -19.91 -2.75 -14.41
N ASP A 462 -20.27 -3.24 -15.59
CA ASP A 462 -21.08 -2.51 -16.57
C ASP A 462 -21.90 -3.47 -17.39
N LYS A 463 -23.19 -3.59 -17.08
CA LYS A 463 -24.12 -4.49 -17.75
C LYS A 463 -24.37 -4.09 -19.19
N ASN A 464 -24.53 -2.79 -19.45
CA ASN A 464 -24.81 -2.25 -20.77
C ASN A 464 -23.61 -2.50 -21.71
N LEU A 465 -22.41 -2.08 -21.30
CA LEU A 465 -21.22 -2.20 -22.13
C LEU A 465 -20.78 -3.68 -22.30
N SER A 466 -21.08 -4.55 -21.31
CA SER A 466 -20.81 -5.99 -21.43
C SER A 466 -21.64 -6.67 -22.52
N GLN A 467 -22.77 -6.10 -22.91
CA GLN A 467 -23.66 -6.60 -23.97
C GLN A 467 -23.41 -5.94 -25.32
N TYR A 468 -22.67 -4.84 -25.36
CA TYR A 468 -22.40 -4.07 -26.56
C TYR A 468 -21.73 -4.95 -27.63
N ALA A 469 -22.24 -4.81 -28.90
CA ALA A 469 -21.75 -5.50 -30.08
C ALA A 469 -21.52 -7.02 -29.86
N GLY A 470 -22.51 -7.71 -29.25
CA GLY A 470 -22.48 -9.15 -29.01
C GLY A 470 -21.46 -9.55 -27.89
N GLY A 471 -21.21 -8.67 -26.95
CA GLY A 471 -20.30 -8.93 -25.84
C GLY A 471 -18.83 -8.64 -26.17
N LYS A 472 -18.56 -7.73 -27.10
CA LYS A 472 -17.20 -7.34 -27.52
C LYS A 472 -16.26 -7.07 -26.33
N TYR A 473 -16.77 -6.39 -25.31
CA TYR A 473 -15.99 -5.98 -24.14
C TYR A 473 -16.19 -6.86 -22.91
N ALA A 474 -17.11 -7.83 -22.95
CA ALA A 474 -17.42 -8.66 -21.79
C ALA A 474 -16.22 -9.51 -21.34
N VAL A 475 -16.08 -9.71 -20.02
CA VAL A 475 -15.42 -10.91 -19.51
C VAL A 475 -16.18 -12.11 -20.08
N TRP A 476 -15.48 -13.12 -20.60
CA TRP A 476 -16.07 -14.17 -21.42
C TRP A 476 -16.09 -15.52 -20.70
N ASP A 477 -17.19 -16.21 -20.76
CA ASP A 477 -17.29 -17.60 -20.28
C ASP A 477 -16.84 -18.55 -21.41
N LYS A 478 -15.66 -19.16 -21.24
CA LYS A 478 -15.07 -20.06 -22.24
C LYS A 478 -15.87 -21.34 -22.43
N THR A 479 -16.66 -21.75 -21.43
CA THR A 479 -17.47 -22.99 -21.46
C THR A 479 -18.80 -22.77 -22.14
N LEU A 480 -19.45 -21.66 -21.80
CA LEU A 480 -20.78 -21.33 -22.33
C LEU A 480 -20.73 -20.48 -23.60
N ASN A 481 -19.55 -20.02 -24.00
CA ASN A 481 -19.31 -19.15 -25.16
C ASN A 481 -20.22 -17.91 -25.19
N LYS A 482 -20.34 -17.22 -24.07
CA LYS A 482 -21.12 -16.00 -23.89
C LYS A 482 -20.47 -15.07 -22.85
N ALA A 483 -21.05 -13.88 -22.65
CA ALA A 483 -20.63 -13.00 -21.57
C ALA A 483 -20.68 -13.73 -20.21
N TRP A 484 -19.60 -13.67 -19.45
CA TRP A 484 -19.49 -14.34 -18.16
C TRP A 484 -20.30 -13.61 -17.09
N VAL A 485 -21.03 -14.41 -16.31
CA VAL A 485 -21.71 -13.96 -15.08
C VAL A 485 -21.40 -14.96 -13.98
N GLY A 486 -20.99 -14.46 -12.83
CA GLY A 486 -20.64 -15.29 -11.68
C GLY A 486 -21.84 -16.08 -11.15
N THR A 487 -21.65 -17.38 -10.88
CA THR A 487 -22.69 -18.22 -10.29
C THR A 487 -22.56 -18.26 -8.77
N ARG A 488 -23.67 -18.07 -8.05
CA ARG A 488 -23.70 -18.14 -6.57
C ARG A 488 -24.13 -19.50 -6.02
N GLY A 489 -24.71 -20.37 -6.87
CA GLY A 489 -25.18 -21.69 -6.49
C GLY A 489 -26.36 -22.13 -7.31
N PHE A 490 -27.28 -22.83 -6.68
CA PHE A 490 -28.54 -23.25 -7.25
C PHE A 490 -29.69 -22.72 -6.43
N GLU A 491 -30.80 -22.42 -7.08
CA GLU A 491 -32.09 -22.07 -6.47
C GLU A 491 -33.05 -23.20 -6.76
N ASP A 492 -33.75 -23.67 -5.73
CA ASP A 492 -34.75 -24.73 -5.85
C ASP A 492 -35.98 -24.16 -6.59
N ILE A 493 -36.47 -24.96 -7.54
CA ILE A 493 -37.77 -24.76 -8.17
C ILE A 493 -38.75 -25.65 -7.41
N THR A 494 -39.79 -25.05 -6.83
CA THR A 494 -40.80 -25.81 -6.05
C THR A 494 -42.13 -25.88 -6.80
N ASP A 495 -42.90 -26.97 -6.58
CA ASP A 495 -44.26 -27.05 -6.98
C ASP A 495 -45.18 -26.20 -6.09
N GLU A 496 -46.52 -26.26 -6.35
CA GLU A 496 -47.50 -25.48 -5.57
C GLU A 496 -47.60 -25.97 -4.11
N ASP A 497 -47.16 -27.18 -3.83
CA ASP A 497 -47.11 -27.78 -2.49
C ASP A 497 -45.79 -27.49 -1.74
N GLY A 498 -44.84 -26.84 -2.38
CA GLY A 498 -43.53 -26.49 -1.79
C GLY A 498 -42.47 -27.58 -1.89
N ASN A 499 -42.69 -28.66 -2.63
CA ASN A 499 -41.69 -29.69 -2.87
C ASN A 499 -40.71 -29.25 -3.97
N VAL A 500 -39.43 -29.51 -3.77
CA VAL A 500 -38.41 -29.22 -4.77
C VAL A 500 -38.56 -30.18 -5.96
N ILE A 501 -38.86 -29.64 -7.14
CA ILE A 501 -39.07 -30.42 -8.38
C ILE A 501 -37.89 -30.28 -9.35
N ASP A 502 -37.09 -29.22 -9.24
CA ASP A 502 -35.91 -28.95 -10.08
C ASP A 502 -34.99 -27.91 -9.42
N GLN A 503 -33.82 -27.69 -10.00
CA GLN A 503 -32.89 -26.66 -9.58
C GLN A 503 -32.42 -25.86 -10.77
N LYS A 504 -32.44 -24.52 -10.66
CA LYS A 504 -31.83 -23.62 -11.64
C LYS A 504 -30.55 -22.99 -11.10
N THR A 505 -29.60 -22.73 -11.99
CA THR A 505 -28.39 -22.01 -11.63
C THR A 505 -28.72 -20.58 -11.20
N ALA A 506 -28.32 -20.22 -10.01
CA ALA A 506 -28.42 -18.85 -9.49
C ALA A 506 -27.17 -18.04 -9.85
N TYR A 507 -27.38 -16.85 -10.36
CA TYR A 507 -26.31 -15.94 -10.76
C TYR A 507 -26.24 -14.74 -9.84
N TYR A 508 -25.06 -14.11 -9.75
CA TYR A 508 -24.94 -12.76 -9.22
C TYR A 508 -25.49 -11.75 -10.24
N ASP A 509 -26.11 -10.67 -9.79
CA ASP A 509 -26.51 -9.56 -10.68
C ASP A 509 -25.30 -8.64 -10.95
N GLU A 510 -24.27 -9.23 -11.52
CA GLU A 510 -23.00 -8.56 -11.84
C GLU A 510 -22.53 -8.94 -13.24
N ASN A 511 -22.42 -7.94 -14.09
CA ASN A 511 -21.88 -8.09 -15.43
C ASN A 511 -20.59 -7.28 -15.55
N TRP A 512 -19.55 -7.91 -16.05
CA TRP A 512 -18.21 -7.35 -16.06
C TRP A 512 -17.71 -7.15 -17.48
N VAL A 513 -17.08 -6.00 -17.72
CA VAL A 513 -16.26 -5.76 -18.90
C VAL A 513 -14.80 -6.08 -18.61
N ASP A 514 -14.04 -6.38 -19.67
CA ASP A 514 -12.65 -6.81 -19.57
C ASP A 514 -11.74 -5.64 -19.17
N PRO A 515 -11.10 -5.67 -17.98
CA PRO A 515 -10.25 -4.58 -17.51
C PRO A 515 -8.99 -4.33 -18.36
N TYR A 516 -8.65 -5.25 -19.25
CA TYR A 516 -7.51 -5.09 -20.16
C TYR A 516 -7.87 -4.31 -21.44
N SER A 517 -9.16 -3.94 -21.65
CA SER A 517 -9.60 -3.31 -22.88
C SER A 517 -9.33 -1.79 -22.89
N PRO A 518 -8.46 -1.29 -23.78
CA PRO A 518 -8.22 0.15 -23.89
C PRO A 518 -9.44 0.92 -24.41
N GLU A 519 -10.35 0.27 -25.13
CA GLU A 519 -11.60 0.91 -25.58
C GLU A 519 -12.58 1.12 -24.40
N VAL A 520 -12.55 0.23 -23.40
CA VAL A 520 -13.31 0.42 -22.15
C VAL A 520 -12.70 1.57 -21.32
N TRP A 521 -11.38 1.69 -21.31
CA TRP A 521 -10.70 2.80 -20.64
C TRP A 521 -11.06 4.15 -21.25
N ASP A 522 -10.97 4.26 -22.57
CA ASP A 522 -11.31 5.47 -23.31
C ASP A 522 -12.77 5.89 -23.07
N TYR A 523 -13.69 4.93 -23.11
CA TYR A 523 -15.10 5.18 -22.83
C TYR A 523 -15.31 5.84 -21.46
N ASN A 524 -14.73 5.30 -20.40
CA ASN A 524 -14.88 5.85 -19.05
C ASN A 524 -14.13 7.19 -18.87
N VAL A 525 -12.99 7.37 -19.51
CA VAL A 525 -12.24 8.63 -19.46
C VAL A 525 -12.96 9.75 -20.23
N ARG A 526 -13.64 9.44 -21.34
CA ARG A 526 -14.48 10.42 -22.06
C ARG A 526 -15.65 10.90 -21.18
N ILE A 527 -16.34 9.99 -20.49
CA ILE A 527 -17.37 10.33 -19.51
C ILE A 527 -16.80 11.26 -18.44
N ALA A 528 -15.64 10.91 -17.86
CA ALA A 528 -15.00 11.73 -16.85
C ALA A 528 -14.65 13.14 -17.34
N ARG A 529 -14.09 13.27 -18.55
CA ARG A 529 -13.77 14.57 -19.16
C ARG A 529 -15.01 15.42 -19.39
N GLU A 530 -16.09 14.80 -19.86
CA GLU A 530 -17.35 15.49 -20.10
C GLU A 530 -17.97 16.02 -18.81
N LEU A 531 -17.90 15.25 -17.73
CA LEU A 531 -18.40 15.66 -16.42
C LEU A 531 -17.55 16.79 -15.79
N ILE A 532 -16.22 16.74 -15.93
CA ILE A 532 -15.36 17.85 -15.48
C ILE A 532 -15.65 19.13 -16.29
N ALA A 533 -15.81 19.03 -17.61
CA ALA A 533 -16.23 20.15 -18.46
C ALA A 533 -17.62 20.66 -18.06
N GLY A 534 -18.50 19.79 -17.58
CA GLY A 534 -19.83 20.11 -17.08
C GLY A 534 -19.84 20.71 -15.66
N GLY A 535 -18.68 20.88 -15.01
CA GLY A 535 -18.54 21.62 -13.74
C GLY A 535 -18.39 20.76 -12.48
N PHE A 536 -18.17 19.45 -12.61
CA PHE A 536 -17.74 18.63 -11.48
C PHE A 536 -16.31 18.97 -11.06
N ASP A 537 -16.01 18.84 -9.76
CA ASP A 537 -14.70 19.17 -9.18
C ASP A 537 -13.76 17.99 -9.17
N GLU A 538 -14.26 16.76 -9.07
CA GLU A 538 -13.53 15.53 -8.87
C GLU A 538 -14.19 14.35 -9.56
N ILE A 539 -13.38 13.42 -10.03
CA ILE A 539 -13.82 12.11 -10.54
C ILE A 539 -13.47 11.04 -9.51
N GLN A 540 -14.45 10.19 -9.21
CA GLN A 540 -14.25 9.00 -8.39
C GLN A 540 -14.58 7.75 -9.21
N PHE A 541 -13.56 6.91 -9.42
CA PHE A 541 -13.72 5.63 -10.11
C PHE A 541 -14.00 4.50 -9.12
N ASP A 542 -15.12 3.85 -9.27
CA ASP A 542 -15.45 2.63 -8.54
C ASP A 542 -15.39 1.40 -9.44
N TYR A 543 -15.34 0.22 -8.82
CA TYR A 543 -15.17 -1.07 -9.51
C TYR A 543 -13.97 -1.09 -10.46
N ILE A 544 -12.89 -0.38 -10.11
CA ILE A 544 -11.58 -0.53 -10.76
C ILE A 544 -10.87 -1.77 -10.22
N ARG A 545 -11.48 -2.90 -10.46
CA ARG A 545 -11.02 -4.20 -9.97
C ARG A 545 -11.48 -5.33 -10.88
N PHE A 546 -10.90 -6.49 -10.68
CA PHE A 546 -11.35 -7.71 -11.31
C PHE A 546 -12.54 -8.33 -10.55
N PRO A 547 -13.42 -9.12 -11.22
CA PRO A 547 -14.45 -9.87 -10.54
C PRO A 547 -13.83 -10.86 -9.53
N THR A 548 -14.51 -11.05 -8.41
CA THR A 548 -14.04 -11.90 -7.29
C THR A 548 -15.04 -12.97 -6.92
N ASP A 549 -16.28 -12.84 -7.39
CA ASP A 549 -17.42 -13.62 -6.94
C ASP A 549 -18.00 -14.47 -8.08
N GLY A 550 -18.03 -15.77 -7.82
CA GLY A 550 -18.56 -16.76 -8.77
C GLY A 550 -17.89 -18.12 -8.59
N ARG A 551 -18.71 -19.17 -8.40
CA ARG A 551 -18.22 -20.56 -8.36
C ARG A 551 -17.64 -21.01 -9.70
N ASN A 552 -18.00 -20.32 -10.77
CA ASN A 552 -17.54 -20.54 -12.15
C ASN A 552 -16.41 -19.59 -12.56
N MET A 553 -15.66 -19.01 -11.61
CA MET A 553 -14.57 -18.07 -11.90
C MET A 553 -13.50 -18.67 -12.83
N ALA A 554 -13.24 -19.97 -12.76
CA ALA A 554 -12.31 -20.67 -13.65
C ALA A 554 -12.73 -20.66 -15.14
N ASN A 555 -13.99 -20.31 -15.44
CA ASN A 555 -14.49 -20.16 -16.82
C ASN A 555 -14.29 -18.75 -17.36
N ALA A 556 -13.99 -17.77 -16.50
CA ALA A 556 -13.82 -16.37 -16.91
C ALA A 556 -12.51 -16.18 -17.69
N VAL A 557 -12.61 -15.64 -18.89
CA VAL A 557 -11.49 -15.32 -19.77
C VAL A 557 -11.48 -13.85 -20.10
N PHE A 558 -10.29 -13.26 -20.08
CA PHE A 558 -10.05 -11.87 -20.42
C PHE A 558 -9.46 -11.80 -21.82
N ARG A 559 -10.30 -11.51 -22.82
CA ARG A 559 -9.94 -11.58 -24.24
C ARG A 559 -9.01 -10.46 -24.70
N TRP A 560 -8.92 -9.37 -23.90
CA TRP A 560 -8.08 -8.21 -24.18
C TRP A 560 -6.73 -8.29 -23.43
N LYS A 561 -6.50 -9.39 -22.70
CA LYS A 561 -5.25 -9.60 -21.97
C LYS A 561 -4.11 -9.91 -22.91
N GLU A 562 -3.06 -9.14 -22.85
CA GLU A 562 -1.83 -9.41 -23.59
C GLU A 562 -0.86 -10.26 -22.76
N LYS A 563 -0.05 -11.06 -23.46
CA LYS A 563 1.00 -11.86 -22.82
C LYS A 563 1.95 -10.96 -22.03
N GLY A 564 2.20 -11.32 -20.78
CA GLY A 564 3.06 -10.56 -19.86
C GLY A 564 2.33 -9.49 -19.06
N MET A 565 1.01 -9.31 -19.22
CA MET A 565 0.20 -8.48 -18.34
C MET A 565 -0.37 -9.31 -17.19
N ASP A 566 -0.39 -8.74 -16.01
CA ASP A 566 -1.15 -9.23 -14.87
C ASP A 566 -2.33 -8.29 -14.52
N LYS A 567 -3.07 -8.56 -13.45
CA LYS A 567 -4.20 -7.74 -13.05
C LYS A 567 -3.79 -6.32 -12.67
N GLU A 568 -2.71 -6.20 -11.94
CA GLU A 568 -2.19 -4.90 -11.50
C GLU A 568 -1.75 -4.07 -12.71
N SER A 569 -1.05 -4.65 -13.68
CA SER A 569 -0.63 -3.90 -14.88
C SER A 569 -1.81 -3.39 -15.68
N ALA A 570 -2.96 -4.09 -15.69
CA ALA A 570 -4.17 -3.60 -16.34
C ALA A 570 -4.72 -2.36 -15.63
N LEU A 571 -4.87 -2.42 -14.29
CA LEU A 571 -5.39 -1.30 -13.51
C LEU A 571 -4.44 -0.09 -13.55
N LEU A 572 -3.14 -0.32 -13.44
CA LEU A 572 -2.14 0.75 -13.54
C LEU A 572 -2.13 1.39 -14.94
N SER A 573 -2.28 0.59 -16.01
CA SER A 573 -2.38 1.11 -17.38
C SER A 573 -3.62 1.99 -17.56
N TYR A 574 -4.76 1.55 -17.02
CA TYR A 574 -5.98 2.35 -17.01
C TYR A 574 -5.80 3.68 -16.27
N LEU A 575 -5.27 3.64 -15.03
CA LEU A 575 -5.10 4.84 -14.22
C LEU A 575 -4.05 5.80 -14.79
N ALA A 576 -2.97 5.27 -15.39
CA ALA A 576 -2.00 6.09 -16.12
C ALA A 576 -2.65 6.81 -17.31
N TYR A 577 -3.50 6.10 -18.06
CA TYR A 577 -4.28 6.68 -19.15
C TYR A 577 -5.27 7.75 -18.64
N ALA A 578 -6.00 7.45 -17.56
CA ALA A 578 -6.92 8.38 -16.93
C ALA A 578 -6.18 9.66 -16.44
N ARG A 579 -5.07 9.50 -15.70
CA ARG A 579 -4.29 10.65 -15.20
C ARG A 579 -3.77 11.56 -16.31
N LYS A 580 -3.37 10.97 -17.44
CA LYS A 580 -2.90 11.73 -18.62
C LYS A 580 -4.00 12.57 -19.25
N ASN A 581 -5.24 12.14 -19.17
CA ASN A 581 -6.37 12.71 -19.93
C ASN A 581 -7.38 13.50 -19.08
N ILE A 582 -7.25 13.46 -17.74
CA ILE A 582 -8.18 14.12 -16.81
C ILE A 582 -7.41 15.18 -16.01
N ASP A 583 -7.77 16.44 -16.19
CA ASP A 583 -7.19 17.59 -15.45
C ASP A 583 -8.09 17.95 -14.25
N ALA A 584 -8.22 17.01 -13.33
CA ALA A 584 -8.98 17.16 -12.09
C ALA A 584 -8.50 16.13 -11.06
N PRO A 585 -8.85 16.27 -9.77
CA PRO A 585 -8.65 15.23 -8.77
C PRO A 585 -9.26 13.90 -9.21
N ILE A 586 -8.49 12.81 -9.05
CA ILE A 586 -8.93 11.43 -9.30
C ILE A 586 -8.94 10.66 -7.99
N GLY A 587 -10.12 10.21 -7.58
CA GLY A 587 -10.34 9.28 -6.49
C GLY A 587 -10.63 7.86 -7.00
N ILE A 588 -10.34 6.86 -6.17
CA ILE A 588 -10.67 5.47 -6.45
C ILE A 588 -11.25 4.77 -5.24
N ASP A 589 -12.23 3.91 -5.46
CA ASP A 589 -12.81 3.08 -4.41
C ASP A 589 -12.06 1.74 -4.33
N ILE A 590 -11.73 1.32 -3.11
CA ILE A 590 -11.03 0.06 -2.84
C ILE A 590 -11.70 -0.75 -1.74
N TYR A 591 -11.44 -2.05 -1.69
CA TYR A 591 -11.83 -2.87 -0.56
C TYR A 591 -11.16 -2.40 0.74
N GLY A 592 -11.94 -2.33 1.83
CA GLY A 592 -11.44 -1.90 3.14
C GLY A 592 -10.33 -2.79 3.69
N ALA A 593 -10.36 -4.08 3.40
CA ALA A 593 -9.35 -5.04 3.86
C ALA A 593 -7.93 -4.80 3.32
N ASN A 594 -7.77 -4.03 2.25
CA ASN A 594 -6.45 -3.74 1.64
C ASN A 594 -5.48 -3.04 2.60
N GLY A 595 -5.98 -2.35 3.64
CA GLY A 595 -5.15 -1.76 4.69
C GLY A 595 -4.48 -2.79 5.61
N TRP A 596 -4.98 -4.03 5.64
CA TRP A 596 -4.45 -5.09 6.51
C TRP A 596 -3.73 -6.19 5.75
N TYR A 597 -4.18 -6.52 4.55
CA TYR A 597 -3.68 -7.68 3.83
C TYR A 597 -2.76 -7.36 2.66
N ARG A 598 -2.64 -6.10 2.26
CA ARG A 598 -1.85 -5.61 1.11
C ARG A 598 -2.03 -6.46 -0.17
N SER A 599 -3.10 -7.24 -0.25
CA SER A 599 -3.29 -8.23 -1.29
C SER A 599 -4.00 -7.63 -2.50
N GLY A 600 -3.25 -7.34 -3.54
CA GLY A 600 -3.79 -6.99 -4.85
C GLY A 600 -4.21 -8.18 -5.71
N THR A 601 -3.75 -9.41 -5.40
CA THR A 601 -3.85 -10.57 -6.31
C THR A 601 -5.28 -10.96 -6.70
N ARG A 602 -6.23 -10.85 -5.80
CA ARG A 602 -7.62 -11.21 -6.10
C ARG A 602 -8.30 -10.13 -6.94
N THR A 603 -8.16 -8.88 -6.56
CA THR A 603 -8.83 -7.73 -7.17
C THR A 603 -7.98 -6.99 -8.18
N GLY A 604 -6.66 -7.12 -8.10
CA GLY A 604 -5.67 -6.27 -8.77
C GLY A 604 -5.41 -4.95 -8.04
N GLN A 605 -6.05 -4.72 -6.89
CA GLN A 605 -5.90 -3.47 -6.12
C GLN A 605 -4.75 -3.58 -5.11
N ASP A 606 -3.68 -2.84 -5.35
CA ASP A 606 -2.55 -2.63 -4.42
C ASP A 606 -2.44 -1.14 -4.13
N VAL A 607 -2.67 -0.75 -2.88
CA VAL A 607 -2.73 0.67 -2.45
C VAL A 607 -1.46 1.42 -2.81
N GLU A 608 -0.31 0.81 -2.58
CA GLU A 608 0.99 1.44 -2.84
C GLU A 608 1.20 1.74 -4.33
N GLN A 609 0.85 0.79 -5.21
CA GLN A 609 0.99 0.95 -6.65
C GLN A 609 -0.06 1.92 -7.23
N LEU A 610 -1.31 1.78 -6.81
CA LEU A 610 -2.41 2.63 -7.28
C LEU A 610 -2.17 4.10 -6.91
N SER A 611 -1.55 4.36 -5.76
CA SER A 611 -1.22 5.72 -5.29
C SER A 611 -0.33 6.52 -6.24
N GLU A 612 0.28 5.89 -7.24
CA GLU A 612 1.12 6.58 -8.21
C GLU A 612 0.33 7.45 -9.20
N TYR A 613 -0.94 7.11 -9.42
CA TYR A 613 -1.75 7.72 -10.50
C TYR A 613 -2.99 8.44 -10.01
N VAL A 614 -3.29 8.36 -8.71
CA VAL A 614 -4.49 8.94 -8.11
C VAL A 614 -4.15 9.93 -7.00
N ASP A 615 -5.10 10.77 -6.65
CA ASP A 615 -4.96 11.77 -5.60
C ASP A 615 -5.67 11.34 -4.31
N ILE A 616 -6.74 10.52 -4.45
CA ILE A 616 -7.55 10.06 -3.33
C ILE A 616 -7.74 8.53 -3.44
N ILE A 617 -7.62 7.85 -2.32
CA ILE A 617 -8.06 6.46 -2.15
C ILE A 617 -9.20 6.45 -1.14
N CYS A 618 -10.30 5.78 -1.52
CA CYS A 618 -11.55 5.73 -0.77
C CYS A 618 -11.83 4.28 -0.32
N PRO A 619 -11.31 3.84 0.83
CA PRO A 619 -11.54 2.48 1.32
C PRO A 619 -12.97 2.32 1.84
N MET A 620 -13.56 1.17 1.59
CA MET A 620 -14.89 0.77 2.09
C MET A 620 -14.76 0.03 3.43
N PHE A 621 -14.60 0.76 4.54
CA PHE A 621 -14.38 0.19 5.87
C PHE A 621 -15.68 -0.24 6.57
N TYR A 622 -16.70 -0.64 5.84
CA TYR A 622 -18.00 -0.99 6.44
C TYR A 622 -17.85 -2.09 7.51
N PRO A 623 -18.09 -1.80 8.81
CA PRO A 623 -17.87 -2.77 9.87
C PRO A 623 -18.66 -4.06 9.69
N SER A 624 -19.87 -3.95 9.11
CA SER A 624 -20.72 -5.10 8.80
C SER A 624 -20.19 -6.04 7.71
N HIS A 625 -19.16 -5.62 6.96
CA HIS A 625 -18.52 -6.41 5.89
C HIS A 625 -17.21 -7.08 6.33
N PHE A 626 -16.70 -6.73 7.50
CA PHE A 626 -15.57 -7.43 8.11
C PHE A 626 -16.08 -8.65 8.89
N GLU A 627 -15.19 -9.64 9.09
CA GLU A 627 -15.53 -10.81 9.87
C GLU A 627 -15.89 -10.50 11.31
N GLN A 628 -16.66 -11.40 11.93
CA GLN A 628 -17.15 -11.22 13.28
C GLN A 628 -16.03 -10.95 14.29
N ASN A 629 -14.92 -11.68 14.20
CA ASN A 629 -13.79 -11.58 15.12
C ASN A 629 -12.78 -10.46 14.78
N PHE A 630 -13.02 -9.73 13.67
CA PHE A 630 -12.11 -8.68 13.23
C PHE A 630 -12.20 -7.45 14.14
N LEU A 631 -11.13 -7.13 14.87
CA LEU A 631 -11.05 -6.07 15.89
C LEU A 631 -12.18 -6.12 16.92
N ASP A 632 -12.73 -7.31 17.15
CA ASP A 632 -13.86 -7.55 18.05
C ASP A 632 -13.36 -7.94 19.44
N TYR A 633 -13.04 -6.94 20.24
CA TYR A 633 -12.64 -7.05 21.63
C TYR A 633 -13.32 -5.96 22.48
N ALA A 634 -13.35 -6.15 23.78
CA ALA A 634 -14.05 -5.23 24.70
C ALA A 634 -13.39 -3.82 24.69
N PRO A 635 -14.17 -2.76 24.71
CA PRO A 635 -15.62 -2.72 24.59
C PRO A 635 -16.09 -2.98 23.13
N TYR A 636 -16.95 -3.96 22.94
CA TYR A 636 -17.39 -4.40 21.59
C TYR A 636 -18.11 -3.31 20.77
N SER A 637 -18.80 -2.39 21.45
CA SER A 637 -19.45 -1.23 20.82
C SER A 637 -18.48 -0.25 20.14
N GLU A 638 -17.17 -0.40 20.39
CA GLU A 638 -16.13 0.46 19.83
C GLU A 638 -15.49 -0.09 18.53
N ARG A 639 -15.91 -1.27 18.11
CA ARG A 639 -15.41 -1.90 16.89
C ARG A 639 -15.51 -0.98 15.66
N PRO A 640 -16.62 -0.22 15.43
CA PRO A 640 -16.69 0.74 14.32
C PRO A 640 -15.62 1.82 14.39
N TYR A 641 -15.37 2.40 15.56
CA TYR A 641 -14.32 3.38 15.77
C TYR A 641 -12.94 2.82 15.39
N ARG A 642 -12.61 1.60 15.89
CA ARG A 642 -11.32 0.95 15.67
C ARG A 642 -11.06 0.66 14.20
N ILE A 643 -12.05 0.12 13.49
CA ILE A 643 -11.91 -0.20 12.07
C ILE A 643 -11.55 1.05 11.27
N TYR A 644 -12.22 2.17 11.54
CA TYR A 644 -11.93 3.42 10.84
C TYR A 644 -10.62 4.07 11.28
N TYR A 645 -10.31 4.03 12.57
CA TYR A 645 -9.05 4.54 13.09
C TYR A 645 -7.84 3.82 12.47
N TYR A 646 -7.79 2.50 12.63
CA TYR A 646 -6.68 1.71 12.09
C TYR A 646 -6.69 1.64 10.56
N GLY A 647 -7.84 1.49 9.94
CA GLY A 647 -7.96 1.43 8.49
C GLY A 647 -7.43 2.68 7.81
N THR A 648 -7.82 3.86 8.30
CA THR A 648 -7.34 5.16 7.78
C THR A 648 -5.84 5.30 7.99
N TYR A 649 -5.35 4.98 9.21
CA TYR A 649 -3.94 5.06 9.54
C TYR A 649 -3.08 4.12 8.68
N ARG A 650 -3.45 2.84 8.60
CA ARG A 650 -2.72 1.82 7.84
C ARG A 650 -2.63 2.17 6.35
N ASN A 651 -3.73 2.58 5.74
CA ASN A 651 -3.71 3.02 4.33
C ASN A 651 -2.86 4.28 4.12
N THR A 652 -2.84 5.21 5.07
CA THR A 652 -1.97 6.40 5.01
C THR A 652 -0.50 6.01 5.05
N VAL A 653 -0.12 5.07 5.92
CA VAL A 653 1.25 4.54 6.01
C VAL A 653 1.62 3.79 4.72
N ILE A 654 0.76 2.90 4.23
CA ILE A 654 0.98 2.15 2.99
C ILE A 654 1.17 3.10 1.79
N GLY A 655 0.38 4.16 1.72
CA GLY A 655 0.49 5.22 0.72
C GLY A 655 1.62 6.23 0.99
N ARG A 656 2.41 6.03 2.05
CA ARG A 656 3.50 6.92 2.49
C ARG A 656 3.07 8.39 2.60
N ASN A 657 1.86 8.61 3.08
CA ASN A 657 1.22 9.92 3.25
C ASN A 657 1.33 10.82 1.98
N ARG A 658 1.26 10.21 0.80
CA ARG A 658 1.33 10.91 -0.49
C ARG A 658 -0.03 11.22 -1.09
N ILE A 659 -1.08 10.50 -0.64
CA ILE A 659 -2.44 10.54 -1.14
C ILE A 659 -3.42 10.82 -0.01
N ILE A 660 -4.57 11.31 -0.37
CA ILE A 660 -5.68 11.49 0.55
C ILE A 660 -6.35 10.12 0.78
N ILE A 661 -6.45 9.69 2.03
CA ILE A 661 -7.32 8.56 2.42
C ILE A 661 -8.63 9.14 2.90
N ARG A 662 -9.70 8.90 2.14
CA ARG A 662 -11.05 9.40 2.40
C ARG A 662 -12.05 8.24 2.40
N PRO A 663 -12.24 7.56 3.55
CA PRO A 663 -13.04 6.35 3.62
C PRO A 663 -14.53 6.59 3.40
N TRP A 664 -15.21 5.58 2.88
CA TRP A 664 -16.63 5.44 2.91
C TRP A 664 -17.10 4.99 4.30
N VAL A 665 -18.06 5.71 4.84
CA VAL A 665 -18.67 5.49 6.16
C VAL A 665 -20.01 4.78 5.99
N GLN A 666 -20.22 3.71 6.76
CA GLN A 666 -21.45 2.94 6.73
C GLN A 666 -22.59 3.72 7.38
N ALA A 667 -23.48 4.31 6.59
CA ALA A 667 -24.71 4.96 7.01
C ALA A 667 -25.94 4.13 6.58
N PHE A 668 -25.85 2.80 6.69
CA PHE A 668 -26.91 1.85 6.36
C PHE A 668 -26.93 0.68 7.33
N TYR A 669 -28.12 0.22 7.67
CA TYR A 669 -28.29 -0.98 8.49
C TYR A 669 -28.06 -2.24 7.66
N LEU A 670 -27.31 -3.19 8.22
CA LEU A 670 -27.21 -4.55 7.70
C LEU A 670 -27.47 -5.55 8.83
N ASN A 671 -28.35 -6.53 8.58
CA ASN A 671 -28.75 -7.53 9.56
C ASN A 671 -27.66 -8.60 9.77
N VAL A 672 -26.49 -8.19 10.23
CA VAL A 672 -25.40 -9.09 10.64
C VAL A 672 -25.36 -9.22 12.16
N ARG A 673 -25.18 -10.45 12.66
CA ARG A 673 -25.34 -10.81 14.06
C ARG A 673 -24.47 -9.97 15.01
N TYR A 674 -23.24 -9.66 14.61
CA TYR A 674 -22.26 -9.00 15.47
C TYR A 674 -22.36 -7.48 15.49
N ASP A 675 -22.96 -6.84 14.48
CA ASP A 675 -23.09 -5.37 14.40
C ASP A 675 -24.53 -4.87 14.61
N ARG A 676 -25.55 -5.66 14.28
CA ARG A 676 -26.95 -5.23 14.26
C ARG A 676 -27.45 -4.62 15.58
N GLN A 677 -26.92 -5.11 16.70
CA GLN A 677 -27.31 -4.63 18.04
C GLN A 677 -26.75 -3.26 18.39
N TRP A 678 -25.70 -2.84 17.68
CA TRP A 678 -25.00 -1.57 17.92
C TRP A 678 -25.39 -0.48 16.93
N TYR A 679 -26.05 -0.85 15.81
CA TYR A 679 -26.37 0.09 14.75
C TYR A 679 -27.33 1.20 15.20
N GLY A 680 -27.03 2.45 14.83
CA GLY A 680 -27.77 3.67 15.11
C GLY A 680 -26.88 4.89 14.92
N GLN A 681 -27.36 6.06 15.31
CA GLN A 681 -26.63 7.32 15.14
C GLN A 681 -25.24 7.30 15.81
N GLU A 682 -25.15 6.73 17.01
CA GLU A 682 -23.89 6.60 17.74
C GLU A 682 -22.90 5.67 17.01
N TYR A 683 -23.38 4.57 16.43
CA TYR A 683 -22.56 3.65 15.63
C TYR A 683 -21.98 4.35 14.40
N VAL A 684 -22.79 5.15 13.70
CA VAL A 684 -22.33 5.92 12.54
C VAL A 684 -21.33 6.99 12.97
N GLN A 685 -21.60 7.71 14.06
CA GLN A 685 -20.72 8.76 14.56
C GLN A 685 -19.37 8.24 15.06
N LYS A 686 -19.32 7.05 15.66
CA LYS A 686 -18.06 6.39 16.06
C LYS A 686 -17.08 6.19 14.88
N GLN A 687 -17.61 5.89 13.71
CA GLN A 687 -16.80 5.76 12.50
C GLN A 687 -16.12 7.10 12.14
N ILE A 688 -16.87 8.21 12.24
CA ILE A 688 -16.34 9.56 11.99
C ILE A 688 -15.25 9.92 13.01
N PHE A 689 -15.48 9.66 14.28
CA PHE A 689 -14.46 9.87 15.31
C PHE A 689 -13.20 9.04 15.03
N GLY A 690 -13.35 7.79 14.56
CA GLY A 690 -12.23 6.94 14.17
C GLY A 690 -11.40 7.56 13.05
N VAL A 691 -12.04 8.10 12.01
CA VAL A 691 -11.33 8.82 10.92
C VAL A 691 -10.63 10.07 11.45
N ARG A 692 -11.36 10.91 12.19
CA ARG A 692 -10.84 12.19 12.67
C ARG A 692 -9.67 12.03 13.64
N ASP A 693 -9.75 11.07 14.55
CA ASP A 693 -8.70 10.83 15.55
C ASP A 693 -7.48 10.11 14.96
N SER A 694 -7.61 9.55 13.77
CA SER A 694 -6.54 9.00 12.96
C SER A 694 -5.88 10.09 12.09
N VAL A 695 -6.02 10.02 10.77
CA VAL A 695 -5.48 10.98 9.81
C VAL A 695 -6.64 11.64 9.09
N ASP A 696 -7.17 12.71 9.66
CA ASP A 696 -8.35 13.40 9.15
C ASP A 696 -8.06 14.10 7.81
N ARG A 697 -8.54 13.48 6.73
CA ARG A 697 -8.50 14.04 5.35
C ARG A 697 -9.89 14.06 4.72
N GLY A 698 -10.94 13.89 5.54
CA GLY A 698 -12.32 13.81 5.12
C GLY A 698 -12.89 12.40 5.09
N TYR A 699 -14.15 12.29 4.78
CA TYR A 699 -14.91 11.04 4.70
C TYR A 699 -16.15 11.19 3.82
N MET A 700 -16.80 10.06 3.48
CA MET A 700 -18.01 10.04 2.66
C MET A 700 -19.03 9.07 3.26
N TYR A 701 -20.25 9.49 3.51
CA TYR A 701 -21.32 8.59 3.93
C TYR A 701 -21.87 7.80 2.77
N TRP A 702 -21.96 6.48 2.95
CA TRP A 702 -22.61 5.59 2.00
C TRP A 702 -23.97 5.12 2.52
N ASN A 703 -25.02 5.37 1.74
CA ASN A 703 -26.32 4.75 1.85
C ASN A 703 -26.90 4.62 0.44
N ASN A 704 -27.04 3.39 -0.07
CA ASN A 704 -27.43 3.11 -1.46
C ASN A 704 -28.83 3.62 -1.84
N ILE A 705 -29.71 3.84 -0.85
CA ILE A 705 -31.05 4.40 -1.05
C ILE A 705 -31.14 5.88 -0.68
N GLY A 706 -30.00 6.53 -0.37
CA GLY A 706 -29.95 7.96 -0.05
C GLY A 706 -30.74 8.38 1.20
N ARG A 707 -30.83 7.50 2.22
CA ARG A 707 -31.48 7.77 3.49
C ARG A 707 -30.43 8.09 4.56
N TYR A 708 -30.54 9.27 5.19
CA TYR A 708 -29.55 9.80 6.14
C TYR A 708 -30.15 10.20 7.49
N ASP A 709 -31.13 9.43 7.97
CA ASP A 709 -31.78 9.68 9.27
C ASP A 709 -30.84 9.33 10.45
N ASP A 710 -29.82 8.51 10.20
CA ASP A 710 -28.88 8.01 11.21
C ASP A 710 -27.56 8.81 11.28
N ILE A 711 -27.41 9.90 10.49
CA ILE A 711 -26.22 10.76 10.59
C ILE A 711 -26.47 11.92 11.55
N LEU A 712 -25.39 12.42 12.13
CA LEU A 712 -25.36 13.60 12.99
C LEU A 712 -24.43 14.65 12.32
N PRO A 713 -24.57 15.94 12.70
CA PRO A 713 -23.64 16.96 12.24
C PRO A 713 -22.18 16.56 12.47
N ASP A 714 -21.31 16.99 11.57
CA ASP A 714 -19.87 16.67 11.65
C ASP A 714 -19.31 17.01 13.03
N VAL A 715 -18.51 16.12 13.55
CA VAL A 715 -17.99 16.17 14.93
C VAL A 715 -17.02 17.34 15.16
N GLY A 716 -16.43 17.89 14.10
CA GLY A 716 -15.47 18.99 14.19
C GLY A 716 -14.35 18.68 15.20
N ASN A 717 -14.15 19.58 16.15
CA ASN A 717 -13.16 19.45 17.23
C ASN A 717 -13.72 18.85 18.52
N SER A 718 -14.96 18.32 18.51
CA SER A 718 -15.57 17.72 19.71
C SER A 718 -14.74 16.54 20.22
N ALA A 719 -14.54 16.46 21.53
CA ALA A 719 -13.87 15.32 22.14
C ALA A 719 -14.70 14.05 21.94
N TYR A 720 -14.03 12.93 21.69
CA TYR A 720 -14.70 11.63 21.68
C TYR A 720 -14.99 11.20 23.12
N ASN A 721 -16.27 11.24 23.49
CA ASN A 721 -16.78 10.89 24.84
C ASN A 721 -17.59 9.59 24.83
N GLY A 722 -17.29 8.67 23.90
CA GLY A 722 -17.98 7.39 23.82
C GLY A 722 -17.89 6.62 25.14
N THR A 723 -18.75 5.61 25.30
CA THR A 723 -18.72 4.64 26.42
C THR A 723 -17.36 3.91 26.52
N ALA A 724 -16.48 4.11 25.60
CA ALA A 724 -15.12 3.65 25.50
C ALA A 724 -14.09 4.69 25.92
N THR A 725 -14.36 5.46 26.97
CA THR A 725 -13.36 6.39 27.53
C THR A 725 -12.00 5.73 27.78
N GLU A 726 -11.98 4.44 28.08
CA GLU A 726 -10.74 3.68 28.18
C GLU A 726 -10.10 3.39 26.82
N ALA A 727 -10.89 2.99 25.81
CA ALA A 727 -10.39 2.74 24.47
C ALA A 727 -9.98 4.03 23.75
N SER A 728 -10.71 5.13 23.91
CA SER A 728 -10.35 6.42 23.34
C SER A 728 -9.10 7.03 23.98
N LYS A 729 -8.76 6.66 25.21
CA LYS A 729 -7.48 6.99 25.83
C LYS A 729 -6.31 6.18 25.27
N GLU A 730 -6.59 4.98 24.72
CA GLU A 730 -5.58 4.17 24.03
C GLU A 730 -5.22 4.76 22.65
N TYR A 731 -6.12 5.55 22.03
CA TYR A 731 -5.94 6.06 20.68
C TYR A 731 -5.51 7.53 20.73
N ARG A 732 -4.23 7.77 20.64
CA ARG A 732 -3.73 9.10 20.36
C ARG A 732 -3.83 9.39 18.88
N LYS A 733 -3.97 10.67 18.58
CA LYS A 733 -3.86 11.14 17.21
C LYS A 733 -2.45 10.80 16.70
N PRO A 734 -2.33 10.03 15.61
CA PRO A 734 -1.02 9.66 15.08
C PRO A 734 -0.21 10.90 14.69
N ALA A 735 1.10 10.81 14.79
CA ALA A 735 2.00 11.89 14.37
C ALA A 735 1.79 12.35 12.92
N LEU A 736 1.31 11.44 12.05
CA LEU A 736 0.93 11.74 10.66
C LEU A 736 -0.22 12.75 10.52
N GLY A 737 -1.07 12.88 11.51
CA GLY A 737 -2.22 13.79 11.51
C GLY A 737 -2.06 15.04 12.38
N ASN A 738 -1.01 15.11 13.21
CA ASN A 738 -0.89 16.17 14.23
C ASN A 738 0.54 16.71 14.36
N LYS A 739 0.75 17.93 13.89
CA LYS A 739 2.04 18.64 14.00
C LYS A 739 2.54 18.80 15.44
N ASN A 740 1.63 18.79 16.43
CA ASN A 740 1.96 19.07 17.83
C ASN A 740 2.45 17.85 18.61
N LEU A 741 2.29 16.61 18.06
CA LEU A 741 2.79 15.38 18.71
C LEU A 741 4.30 15.15 18.51
N LEU A 742 4.93 15.89 17.61
CA LEU A 742 6.37 15.78 17.34
C LEU A 742 7.25 16.44 18.41
N TYR A 743 6.65 17.17 19.34
CA TYR A 743 7.37 17.85 20.41
C TYR A 743 6.69 17.57 21.74
N PRO A 744 7.33 16.91 22.69
CA PRO A 744 6.81 16.75 24.03
C PRO A 744 6.87 18.08 24.78
N GLU A 745 5.94 18.98 24.52
CA GLU A 745 5.76 20.16 25.39
C GLU A 745 5.09 19.82 26.72
N ASN A 746 4.61 18.56 26.88
CA ASN A 746 3.98 18.09 28.12
C ASN A 746 4.55 16.76 28.58
N ILE A 747 5.61 16.80 29.35
CA ILE A 747 6.21 15.65 30.06
C ILE A 747 5.20 14.92 30.95
N GLU A 748 4.24 15.63 31.51
CA GLU A 748 3.18 15.06 32.37
C GLU A 748 2.24 14.10 31.65
N THR A 749 1.98 14.35 30.37
CA THR A 749 1.20 13.45 29.49
C THR A 749 2.00 12.20 29.15
N PHE A 750 3.32 12.30 29.09
CA PHE A 750 4.25 11.21 28.81
C PHE A 750 4.31 10.19 29.95
N GLU A 751 4.40 10.65 31.22
CA GLU A 751 4.46 9.78 32.40
C GLU A 751 3.13 9.04 32.66
N ASN A 752 2.00 9.67 32.38
CA ASN A 752 0.70 9.03 32.50
C ASN A 752 0.47 7.93 31.46
N MET A 753 1.10 8.05 30.29
CA MET A 753 1.04 7.02 29.25
C MET A 753 1.89 5.80 29.55
N GLU A 754 3.04 5.97 30.16
CA GLU A 754 3.90 4.87 30.57
C GLU A 754 3.19 3.95 31.57
N LYS A 755 2.36 4.53 32.45
CA LYS A 755 1.52 3.76 33.38
C LYS A 755 0.38 2.98 32.68
N LEU A 756 -0.22 3.55 31.64
CA LEU A 756 -1.29 2.90 30.86
C LEU A 756 -0.75 1.78 29.97
N GLN A 757 0.40 1.96 29.37
CA GLN A 757 1.04 0.92 28.53
C GLN A 757 1.53 -0.26 29.37
N ASN A 758 2.14 0.00 30.52
CA ASN A 758 2.56 -1.07 31.42
C ASN A 758 1.36 -1.90 31.90
N LYS A 759 0.19 -1.28 32.04
CA LYS A 759 -1.07 -1.98 32.34
C LYS A 759 -1.56 -2.80 31.13
N ALA A 760 -1.54 -2.26 29.93
CA ALA A 760 -1.94 -2.95 28.69
C ALA A 760 -1.00 -4.14 28.38
N VAL A 761 0.30 -3.97 28.55
CA VAL A 761 1.29 -5.05 28.37
C VAL A 761 1.12 -6.16 29.42
N SER A 762 0.83 -5.80 30.67
CA SER A 762 0.59 -6.81 31.73
C SER A 762 -0.72 -7.56 31.53
N GLU A 763 -1.77 -6.93 31.03
CA GLU A 763 -3.03 -7.58 30.67
C GLU A 763 -2.86 -8.46 29.41
N PHE A 764 -2.03 -8.05 28.45
CA PHE A 764 -1.74 -8.81 27.24
C PHE A 764 -0.93 -10.10 27.52
N THR A 765 0.02 -10.05 28.46
CA THR A 765 0.82 -11.22 28.88
C THR A 765 0.01 -12.21 29.73
N LEU A 766 -1.01 -11.76 30.43
CA LEU A 766 -1.88 -12.63 31.23
C LEU A 766 -2.91 -13.38 30.37
N ASP A 767 -3.37 -12.79 29.25
CA ASP A 767 -4.36 -13.43 28.36
C ASP A 767 -3.72 -14.47 27.43
N SER A 768 -2.45 -14.33 27.06
CA SER A 768 -1.74 -15.33 26.25
C SER A 768 -1.45 -16.65 26.99
N GLY A 769 -1.56 -16.66 28.31
CA GLY A 769 -1.36 -17.83 29.17
C GLY A 769 -2.61 -18.66 29.45
N LYS A 770 -3.80 -18.23 29.06
CA LYS A 770 -5.08 -18.87 29.43
C LYS A 770 -5.85 -19.55 28.29
N ASN A 771 -5.36 -19.58 27.08
CA ASN A 771 -6.02 -20.23 25.94
C ASN A 771 -5.51 -21.65 25.64
N GLU A 772 -5.13 -22.41 26.64
CA GLU A 772 -5.14 -23.86 26.54
C GLU A 772 -6.44 -24.44 27.11
N LEU A 773 -7.15 -25.23 26.29
CA LEU A 773 -8.29 -26.07 26.61
C LEU A 773 -9.70 -25.41 26.57
N ALA A 774 -10.31 -25.39 25.39
CA ALA A 774 -11.72 -25.84 25.27
C ALA A 774 -12.00 -26.25 23.83
N GLY A 775 -11.80 -27.50 23.52
CA GLY A 775 -12.39 -28.15 22.38
C GLY A 775 -13.91 -28.24 22.58
N LYS A 776 -14.69 -27.76 21.63
CA LYS A 776 -16.02 -28.26 21.29
C LYS A 776 -16.36 -27.92 19.86
N GLU A 777 -16.67 -28.96 19.12
CA GLU A 777 -17.26 -28.92 17.79
C GLU A 777 -18.48 -28.02 17.75
N GLY A 778 -18.49 -27.07 16.83
CA GLY A 778 -19.64 -26.21 16.57
C GLY A 778 -19.66 -25.75 15.12
N LYS A 779 -20.68 -26.21 14.43
CA LYS A 779 -21.20 -25.91 13.09
C LYS A 779 -20.52 -24.78 12.32
N LYS A 780 -20.03 -25.12 11.12
CA LYS A 780 -19.57 -24.24 10.05
C LYS A 780 -20.62 -23.16 9.72
N SER A 781 -20.35 -21.94 10.09
CA SER A 781 -20.98 -20.73 9.50
C SER A 781 -19.94 -20.09 8.59
N GLY A 782 -20.36 -19.57 7.43
CA GLY A 782 -19.49 -19.04 6.39
C GLY A 782 -18.57 -17.93 6.86
N GLY A 783 -17.39 -18.31 7.29
CA GLY A 783 -16.28 -17.46 7.62
C GLY A 783 -15.28 -17.39 6.46
N PHE A 784 -14.37 -16.44 6.49
CA PHE A 784 -13.23 -16.33 5.58
C PHE A 784 -12.51 -17.67 5.48
N PRO A 785 -12.00 -18.00 4.29
CA PRO A 785 -11.36 -19.27 4.10
C PRO A 785 -10.20 -19.44 5.09
N SER A 786 -10.14 -20.56 5.76
CA SER A 786 -8.98 -20.96 6.56
C SER A 786 -7.72 -20.97 5.67
N ILE A 787 -6.52 -20.94 6.26
CA ILE A 787 -5.26 -21.10 5.50
C ILE A 787 -5.34 -22.32 4.57
N GLY A 788 -6.08 -23.37 4.94
CA GLY A 788 -6.36 -24.52 4.09
C GLY A 788 -7.27 -24.21 2.91
N ASP A 789 -8.26 -23.34 3.10
CA ASP A 789 -9.18 -22.89 2.04
C ASP A 789 -8.53 -21.86 1.14
N ILE A 790 -7.70 -20.98 1.68
CA ILE A 790 -6.79 -20.11 0.92
C ILE A 790 -5.88 -20.97 0.04
N LYS A 791 -5.25 -22.03 0.56
CA LYS A 791 -4.42 -22.95 -0.23
C LYS A 791 -5.21 -23.61 -1.37
N LYS A 792 -6.48 -23.98 -1.17
CA LYS A 792 -7.32 -24.57 -2.22
C LYS A 792 -7.73 -23.57 -3.30
N LEU A 793 -8.08 -22.35 -2.90
CA LEU A 793 -8.35 -21.24 -3.83
C LEU A 793 -7.12 -20.92 -4.68
N TRP A 794 -5.94 -21.05 -4.11
CA TRP A 794 -4.66 -20.79 -4.76
C TRP A 794 -4.22 -21.90 -5.70
N GLN A 795 -4.53 -23.13 -5.43
CA GLN A 795 -4.32 -24.23 -6.37
C GLN A 795 -5.12 -24.02 -7.66
N ALA A 796 -6.32 -23.44 -7.56
CA ALA A 796 -7.10 -23.03 -8.73
C ALA A 796 -6.43 -21.87 -9.51
N TYR A 797 -5.79 -20.93 -8.82
CA TYR A 797 -5.06 -19.82 -9.46
C TYR A 797 -3.74 -20.25 -10.13
N GLU A 798 -3.01 -21.20 -9.55
CA GLU A 798 -1.79 -21.77 -10.16
C GLU A 798 -2.09 -22.58 -11.43
N ILE A 799 -3.26 -23.18 -11.51
CA ILE A 799 -3.74 -23.84 -12.75
C ILE A 799 -3.90 -22.79 -13.86
N ASP A 800 -4.42 -21.61 -13.54
CA ASP A 800 -4.57 -20.50 -14.49
C ASP A 800 -3.22 -19.91 -14.95
N LYS A 801 -2.17 -20.00 -14.11
CA LYS A 801 -0.79 -19.64 -14.49
C LYS A 801 -0.08 -20.67 -15.38
N ARG A 802 -0.45 -21.93 -15.32
CA ARG A 802 0.20 -23.00 -16.11
C ARG A 802 -0.33 -23.11 -17.53
N GLU A 803 -1.51 -22.57 -17.80
CA GLU A 803 -2.12 -22.53 -19.14
C GLU A 803 -1.75 -21.24 -19.94
N ILE A 804 -0.87 -20.40 -19.41
CA ILE A 804 -0.28 -19.25 -20.08
C ILE A 804 1.21 -19.49 -20.34
#